data_c3cd91507f0203e8323d034f0d0a73c2
#
_entry.id   c3cd91507f0203e8323d034f0d0a73c2
#
_cell.length_a   1.000
_cell.length_b   1.000
_cell.length_c   1.000
_cell.angle_alpha   90.00
_cell.angle_beta   90.00
_cell.angle_gamma   90.00
#
_symmetry.space_group_name_H-M   'P 1'
#
loop_
_entity.id
_entity.type
_entity.pdbx_description
1 polymer ?
#
loop_
_entity_poly.entity_id
_entity_poly.type
_entity_poly.pdbx_seq_one_letter_code
_entity_poly.pdbx_strand_id
1 'polypeptide(L)'
;MSDVITHGGLSIAKVLYDLVNDEILAGTNIAPDVFWNGFDQAAHQLAPKNQALIETRARLQRQIDDWLKANSDGGIDAAAYEKFLAEIGYLHDDAGDFEIETSNVDPEIATIAGPQLVVPITNARYALNAANARWGSLYDALYGTDAIDDADGAGRNGGYNPVRGKKVISFARDLLDQSAPLANGSWHDVTGLNIAGGTLTISQSSASTSLSNADQFVGYTGNPEAPTSVIVVKNGLHLEIIINANGRIGADDAAHINDVIVEAALTSIIDLEDSIAAVDAEDKVLAYRNWNQIMRGSLTAEFAKNGKSMTRSLNPDKSYTAPDGSTKTLRGRALMLVRNVGHLMTNPAVHLSGGQEIPEGILDAFISVAAALPDFASGQNSPAGSIYVVKPKMHGPDEVAFAVETFDMVEQLLQLPANSIKIGIMDEERRTTVNLKECIRAAKSRVAFINTGFLDRTGDEIHTSMYAGAMIRKGDMKAATWISAYEDWNVDVGLACGFSGKAQIGKGMWAMPDMMADMIAQKSAHPNAGANCAWVPSPTAATLHALHYHAVDVAKRQAELAGKSRASRSDILSIPVASRPNWSAEDIRAELRNNAQGILGYVVRWIDQGVGCSKVPDIHNVGLMEDRATLRISSQHIANWLHHGICDADLVMDVMKEMAAVVDSQNADDPAYEPMDGRFDQSIAFQAALDLVFKGIEQPSGYTEPVLHARRLEKKAEAHAA
;
A
#
# COMPACT_ATOMS: atom_id res chain seq x y z
N MET A 1 26.60 -8.97 21.18
CA MET A 1 26.99 -8.93 19.76
C MET A 1 26.48 -10.23 19.15
N SER A 2 25.62 -10.15 18.16
CA SER A 2 25.19 -11.35 17.41
C SER A 2 26.41 -12.00 16.77
N ASP A 3 26.44 -13.33 16.69
CA ASP A 3 27.50 -14.07 16.00
C ASP A 3 27.54 -13.61 14.54
N VAL A 4 28.73 -13.39 14.01
CA VAL A 4 28.96 -12.88 12.64
C VAL A 4 29.71 -13.94 11.83
N ILE A 5 29.29 -14.14 10.61
CA ILE A 5 29.96 -14.98 9.61
C ILE A 5 30.65 -14.08 8.58
N THR A 6 31.92 -14.33 8.33
CA THR A 6 32.64 -13.67 7.24
C THR A 6 32.56 -14.50 5.98
N HIS A 7 32.12 -13.90 4.85
CA HIS A 7 32.11 -14.53 3.53
C HIS A 7 32.58 -13.51 2.48
N GLY A 8 33.73 -13.76 1.87
CA GLY A 8 34.37 -12.79 0.99
C GLY A 8 34.68 -11.47 1.71
N GLY A 9 34.20 -10.37 1.19
CA GLY A 9 34.28 -9.02 1.79
C GLY A 9 33.13 -8.68 2.72
N LEU A 10 32.20 -9.60 2.98
CA LEU A 10 31.00 -9.35 3.82
C LEU A 10 31.19 -9.88 5.24
N SER A 11 30.66 -9.13 6.20
CA SER A 11 30.39 -9.58 7.56
C SER A 11 28.90 -9.68 7.78
N ILE A 12 28.36 -10.88 7.92
CA ILE A 12 26.93 -11.19 7.89
C ILE A 12 26.48 -11.66 9.26
N ALA A 13 25.39 -11.14 9.79
CA ALA A 13 24.77 -11.68 10.99
C ALA A 13 24.40 -13.14 10.80
N LYS A 14 24.86 -14.01 11.74
CA LYS A 14 24.71 -15.47 11.60
C LYS A 14 23.24 -15.89 11.40
N VAL A 15 22.30 -15.24 12.07
CA VAL A 15 20.88 -15.56 11.96
C VAL A 15 20.33 -15.32 10.54
N LEU A 16 20.87 -14.31 9.82
CA LEU A 16 20.51 -14.05 8.43
C LEU A 16 21.21 -15.06 7.49
N TYR A 17 22.49 -15.36 7.76
CA TYR A 17 23.26 -16.34 6.97
C TYR A 17 22.59 -17.73 7.04
N ASP A 18 22.20 -18.17 8.24
CA ASP A 18 21.52 -19.45 8.45
C ASP A 18 20.14 -19.45 7.74
N LEU A 19 19.33 -18.40 7.87
CA LEU A 19 18.05 -18.30 7.17
C LEU A 19 18.22 -18.46 5.65
N VAL A 20 19.18 -17.75 5.07
CA VAL A 20 19.40 -17.81 3.62
C VAL A 20 19.80 -19.21 3.17
N ASN A 21 20.73 -19.84 3.88
CA ASN A 21 21.25 -21.15 3.49
C ASN A 21 20.26 -22.29 3.74
N ASP A 22 19.62 -22.28 4.92
CA ASP A 22 18.87 -23.44 5.41
C ASP A 22 17.39 -23.39 5.01
N GLU A 23 16.84 -22.17 4.79
CA GLU A 23 15.42 -22.00 4.47
C GLU A 23 15.20 -21.41 3.05
N ILE A 24 15.82 -20.27 2.72
CA ILE A 24 15.53 -19.56 1.46
C ILE A 24 16.06 -20.33 0.25
N LEU A 25 17.34 -20.70 0.26
CA LEU A 25 17.97 -21.43 -0.84
C LEU A 25 17.67 -22.94 -0.84
N ALA A 26 17.10 -23.46 0.26
CA ALA A 26 16.73 -24.86 0.36
C ALA A 26 15.73 -25.28 -0.72
N GLY A 27 16.10 -26.28 -1.52
CA GLY A 27 15.30 -26.79 -2.64
C GLY A 27 15.36 -25.93 -3.91
N THR A 28 16.19 -24.90 -3.95
CA THR A 28 16.52 -24.15 -5.17
C THR A 28 17.75 -24.77 -5.86
N ASN A 29 18.01 -24.33 -7.10
CA ASN A 29 19.21 -24.73 -7.84
C ASN A 29 20.44 -23.84 -7.55
N ILE A 30 20.34 -22.93 -6.59
CA ILE A 30 21.38 -21.97 -6.24
C ILE A 30 22.16 -22.49 -5.03
N ALA A 31 23.44 -22.81 -5.22
CA ALA A 31 24.29 -23.20 -4.10
C ALA A 31 24.61 -21.97 -3.22
N PRO A 32 24.68 -22.15 -1.87
CA PRO A 32 24.99 -21.05 -0.95
C PRO A 32 26.24 -20.25 -1.31
N ASP A 33 27.34 -20.93 -1.64
CA ASP A 33 28.59 -20.25 -2.02
C ASP A 33 28.45 -19.42 -3.31
N VAL A 34 27.63 -19.89 -4.26
CA VAL A 34 27.34 -19.13 -5.50
C VAL A 34 26.56 -17.87 -5.14
N PHE A 35 25.55 -18.01 -4.30
CA PHE A 35 24.75 -16.87 -3.83
C PHE A 35 25.62 -15.82 -3.13
N TRP A 36 26.35 -16.23 -2.09
CA TRP A 36 27.10 -15.28 -1.27
C TRP A 36 28.28 -14.65 -2.03
N ASN A 37 28.97 -15.38 -2.90
CA ASN A 37 30.04 -14.83 -3.74
C ASN A 37 29.48 -13.78 -4.74
N GLY A 38 28.34 -14.08 -5.37
CA GLY A 38 27.70 -13.14 -6.29
C GLY A 38 27.11 -11.94 -5.57
N PHE A 39 26.52 -12.14 -4.39
CA PHE A 39 26.01 -11.06 -3.56
C PHE A 39 27.13 -10.13 -3.05
N ASP A 40 28.28 -10.67 -2.65
CA ASP A 40 29.47 -9.90 -2.26
C ASP A 40 29.92 -8.99 -3.40
N GLN A 41 30.10 -9.55 -4.61
CA GLN A 41 30.48 -8.76 -5.77
C GLN A 41 29.45 -7.66 -6.10
N ALA A 42 28.18 -8.01 -6.11
CA ALA A 42 27.10 -7.07 -6.40
C ALA A 42 27.02 -5.95 -5.36
N ALA A 43 27.07 -6.28 -4.06
CA ALA A 43 26.99 -5.32 -3.01
C ALA A 43 28.15 -4.27 -3.07
N HIS A 44 29.37 -4.71 -3.31
CA HIS A 44 30.52 -3.83 -3.48
C HIS A 44 30.49 -2.99 -4.75
N GLN A 45 29.80 -3.45 -5.80
CA GLN A 45 29.60 -2.68 -7.04
C GLN A 45 28.46 -1.65 -6.90
N LEU A 46 27.36 -2.03 -6.22
CA LEU A 46 26.16 -1.22 -6.15
C LEU A 46 26.20 -0.16 -5.00
N ALA A 47 26.82 -0.48 -3.86
CA ALA A 47 26.83 0.42 -2.71
C ALA A 47 27.46 1.78 -3.00
N PRO A 48 28.59 1.92 -3.72
CA PRO A 48 29.13 3.23 -4.09
C PRO A 48 28.19 4.03 -5.01
N LYS A 49 27.47 3.36 -5.91
CA LYS A 49 26.49 4.02 -6.80
C LYS A 49 25.29 4.53 -5.99
N ASN A 50 24.78 3.71 -5.06
CA ASN A 50 23.73 4.11 -4.13
C ASN A 50 24.14 5.38 -3.35
N GLN A 51 25.36 5.39 -2.80
CA GLN A 51 25.88 6.54 -2.06
C GLN A 51 25.93 7.80 -2.94
N ALA A 52 26.40 7.69 -4.19
CA ALA A 52 26.46 8.82 -5.12
C ALA A 52 25.05 9.39 -5.45
N LEU A 53 24.02 8.55 -5.52
CA LEU A 53 22.63 8.99 -5.70
C LEU A 53 22.12 9.75 -4.47
N ILE A 54 22.41 9.26 -3.27
CA ILE A 54 22.05 9.96 -2.02
C ILE A 54 22.76 11.30 -1.91
N GLU A 55 24.04 11.38 -2.28
CA GLU A 55 24.79 12.65 -2.34
C GLU A 55 24.19 13.62 -3.38
N THR A 56 23.68 13.10 -4.50
CA THR A 56 22.98 13.90 -5.50
C THR A 56 21.68 14.50 -4.94
N ARG A 57 20.88 13.73 -4.18
CA ARG A 57 19.69 14.27 -3.47
C ARG A 57 20.10 15.45 -2.56
N ALA A 58 21.09 15.23 -1.70
CA ALA A 58 21.55 16.23 -0.76
C ALA A 58 22.11 17.49 -1.46
N ARG A 59 22.81 17.34 -2.58
CA ARG A 59 23.29 18.45 -3.40
C ARG A 59 22.15 19.27 -4.00
N LEU A 60 21.17 18.59 -4.62
CA LEU A 60 20.02 19.25 -5.24
C LEU A 60 19.17 19.98 -4.20
N GLN A 61 18.94 19.37 -3.03
CA GLN A 61 18.21 20.01 -1.93
C GLN A 61 18.89 21.30 -1.47
N ARG A 62 20.21 21.26 -1.22
CA ARG A 62 20.95 22.49 -0.85
C ARG A 62 20.82 23.59 -1.90
N GLN A 63 20.89 23.24 -3.20
CA GLN A 63 20.75 24.23 -4.26
C GLN A 63 19.33 24.84 -4.28
N ILE A 64 18.30 24.02 -4.05
CA ILE A 64 16.91 24.49 -3.95
C ILE A 64 16.73 25.39 -2.72
N ASP A 65 17.25 24.98 -1.57
CA ASP A 65 17.20 25.76 -0.33
C ASP A 65 17.84 27.15 -0.50
N ASP A 66 19.03 27.20 -1.11
CA ASP A 66 19.74 28.46 -1.34
C ASP A 66 19.00 29.38 -2.32
N TRP A 67 18.41 28.78 -3.36
CA TRP A 67 17.61 29.55 -4.32
C TRP A 67 16.33 30.10 -3.66
N LEU A 68 15.63 29.28 -2.89
CA LEU A 68 14.42 29.69 -2.18
C LEU A 68 14.70 30.79 -1.15
N LYS A 69 15.75 30.67 -0.36
CA LYS A 69 16.19 31.71 0.58
C LYS A 69 16.44 33.05 -0.11
N ALA A 70 16.93 33.03 -1.34
CA ALA A 70 17.26 34.24 -2.09
C ALA A 70 16.06 34.83 -2.88
N ASN A 71 15.01 34.06 -3.16
CA ASN A 71 13.97 34.43 -4.12
C ASN A 71 12.52 34.28 -3.61
N SER A 72 12.29 33.93 -2.33
CA SER A 72 10.93 33.78 -1.80
C SER A 72 10.30 35.07 -1.27
N ASP A 73 11.09 36.12 -1.03
CA ASP A 73 10.59 37.40 -0.57
C ASP A 73 9.67 38.06 -1.63
N GLY A 74 8.38 38.20 -1.29
CA GLY A 74 7.39 38.79 -2.18
C GLY A 74 6.67 37.82 -3.11
N GLY A 75 6.97 36.52 -3.00
CA GLY A 75 6.38 35.44 -3.78
C GLY A 75 7.35 34.88 -4.84
N ILE A 76 7.20 33.60 -5.12
CA ILE A 76 8.08 32.86 -6.04
C ILE A 76 7.63 33.05 -7.47
N ASP A 77 8.53 33.50 -8.35
CA ASP A 77 8.33 33.50 -9.80
C ASP A 77 8.42 32.03 -10.30
N ALA A 78 7.27 31.46 -10.69
CA ALA A 78 7.18 30.07 -11.12
C ALA A 78 8.04 29.76 -12.35
N ALA A 79 8.14 30.69 -13.31
CA ALA A 79 8.94 30.49 -14.53
C ALA A 79 10.45 30.53 -14.23
N ALA A 80 10.88 31.45 -13.34
CA ALA A 80 12.25 31.51 -12.88
C ALA A 80 12.64 30.26 -12.07
N TYR A 81 11.72 29.77 -11.25
CA TYR A 81 11.93 28.55 -10.44
C TYR A 81 12.03 27.29 -11.34
N GLU A 82 11.13 27.12 -12.30
CA GLU A 82 11.19 25.99 -13.24
C GLU A 82 12.50 26.01 -14.04
N LYS A 83 12.90 27.18 -14.55
CA LYS A 83 14.17 27.35 -15.25
C LYS A 83 15.36 26.98 -14.39
N PHE A 84 15.39 27.43 -13.13
CA PHE A 84 16.45 27.10 -12.18
C PHE A 84 16.50 25.58 -11.94
N LEU A 85 15.37 24.92 -11.74
CA LEU A 85 15.29 23.47 -11.54
C LEU A 85 15.84 22.69 -12.76
N ALA A 86 15.62 23.19 -13.97
CA ALA A 86 16.21 22.61 -15.17
C ALA A 86 17.75 22.82 -15.21
N GLU A 87 18.22 24.01 -14.87
CA GLU A 87 19.67 24.35 -14.88
C GLU A 87 20.48 23.50 -13.90
N ILE A 88 19.92 23.13 -12.74
CA ILE A 88 20.61 22.28 -11.75
C ILE A 88 20.48 20.78 -12.03
N GLY A 89 19.70 20.37 -13.05
CA GLY A 89 19.44 18.97 -13.40
C GLY A 89 18.43 18.29 -12.48
N TYR A 90 17.56 19.06 -11.81
CA TYR A 90 16.41 18.51 -11.07
C TYR A 90 15.31 18.03 -12.03
N LEU A 91 15.08 18.79 -13.09
CA LEU A 91 14.21 18.42 -14.22
C LEU A 91 15.05 17.78 -15.32
N HIS A 92 14.56 16.67 -15.85
CA HIS A 92 15.15 15.98 -17.01
C HIS A 92 14.42 16.41 -18.30
N ASP A 93 15.17 16.39 -19.40
CA ASP A 93 14.62 16.63 -20.72
C ASP A 93 13.71 15.46 -21.13
N ASP A 94 12.63 15.78 -21.86
CA ASP A 94 11.77 14.77 -22.46
C ASP A 94 12.49 14.14 -23.69
N ALA A 95 12.83 12.86 -23.56
CA ALA A 95 13.51 12.12 -24.63
C ALA A 95 12.55 11.64 -25.76
N GLY A 96 11.31 12.15 -25.79
CA GLY A 96 10.31 11.82 -26.80
C GLY A 96 9.31 10.74 -26.36
N ASP A 97 8.44 10.33 -27.27
CA ASP A 97 7.39 9.37 -26.96
C ASP A 97 7.89 7.93 -27.04
N PHE A 98 7.32 7.05 -26.23
CA PHE A 98 7.57 5.61 -26.21
C PHE A 98 6.38 4.89 -25.57
N GLU A 99 6.35 3.58 -25.74
CA GLU A 99 5.47 2.70 -24.97
C GLU A 99 6.29 1.72 -24.14
N ILE A 100 5.72 1.29 -23.01
CA ILE A 100 6.31 0.23 -22.19
C ILE A 100 6.32 -1.10 -22.95
N GLU A 101 7.36 -1.87 -22.72
CA GLU A 101 7.64 -3.17 -23.37
C GLU A 101 7.42 -4.35 -22.40
N THR A 102 6.86 -4.08 -21.23
CA THR A 102 6.64 -5.10 -20.19
C THR A 102 5.80 -6.25 -20.74
N SER A 103 6.27 -7.46 -20.49
CA SER A 103 5.65 -8.72 -20.92
C SER A 103 5.62 -9.73 -19.76
N ASN A 104 4.95 -10.86 -19.94
CA ASN A 104 4.80 -11.90 -18.91
C ASN A 104 4.21 -11.33 -17.62
N VAL A 105 3.08 -10.64 -17.72
CA VAL A 105 2.39 -9.99 -16.61
C VAL A 105 1.08 -10.72 -16.35
N ASP A 106 0.77 -10.95 -15.08
CA ASP A 106 -0.49 -11.57 -14.68
C ASP A 106 -1.70 -10.65 -14.96
N PRO A 107 -2.88 -11.20 -15.26
CA PRO A 107 -4.08 -10.41 -15.58
C PRO A 107 -4.47 -9.41 -14.49
N GLU A 108 -4.20 -9.72 -13.23
CA GLU A 108 -4.44 -8.85 -12.07
C GLU A 108 -3.62 -7.56 -12.11
N ILE A 109 -2.55 -7.54 -12.87
CA ILE A 109 -1.73 -6.34 -13.13
C ILE A 109 -2.13 -5.70 -14.46
N ALA A 110 -2.29 -6.53 -15.52
CA ALA A 110 -2.39 -6.05 -16.87
C ALA A 110 -3.81 -5.60 -17.27
N THR A 111 -4.83 -6.37 -16.92
CA THR A 111 -6.16 -6.25 -17.56
C THR A 111 -7.34 -6.19 -16.62
N ILE A 112 -7.21 -6.65 -15.37
CA ILE A 112 -8.32 -6.65 -14.41
C ILE A 112 -8.13 -5.50 -13.42
N ALA A 113 -9.11 -4.62 -13.31
CA ALA A 113 -9.11 -3.54 -12.34
C ALA A 113 -9.74 -3.98 -11.01
N GLY A 114 -9.11 -3.61 -9.88
CA GLY A 114 -9.65 -3.95 -8.56
C GLY A 114 -8.83 -3.41 -7.40
N PRO A 115 -9.29 -3.61 -6.16
CA PRO A 115 -8.61 -3.16 -4.96
C PRO A 115 -7.23 -3.82 -4.76
N GLN A 116 -6.33 -3.09 -4.12
CA GLN A 116 -5.01 -3.56 -3.71
C GLN A 116 -4.84 -3.36 -2.19
N LEU A 117 -4.42 -4.42 -1.48
CA LEU A 117 -4.07 -4.36 -0.06
C LEU A 117 -2.59 -4.08 0.14
N VAL A 118 -2.26 -3.45 1.27
CA VAL A 118 -0.88 -3.34 1.78
C VAL A 118 -0.87 -3.83 3.22
N VAL A 119 0.03 -4.76 3.56
CA VAL A 119 0.08 -5.36 4.90
C VAL A 119 1.51 -5.59 5.37
N PRO A 120 1.78 -5.44 6.70
CA PRO A 120 3.08 -5.73 7.29
C PRO A 120 3.39 -7.23 7.24
N ILE A 121 4.53 -7.61 6.67
CA ILE A 121 4.97 -9.01 6.58
C ILE A 121 5.34 -9.61 7.93
N THR A 122 5.75 -8.79 8.90
CA THR A 122 6.11 -9.25 10.24
C THR A 122 4.94 -9.87 11.02
N ASN A 123 3.70 -9.62 10.58
CA ASN A 123 2.51 -10.26 11.12
C ASN A 123 1.98 -11.33 10.14
N ALA A 124 2.34 -12.59 10.35
CA ALA A 124 1.93 -13.72 9.50
C ALA A 124 0.42 -13.81 9.29
N ARG A 125 -0.38 -13.54 10.34
CA ARG A 125 -1.84 -13.56 10.24
C ARG A 125 -2.37 -12.47 9.31
N TYR A 126 -1.80 -11.26 9.36
CA TYR A 126 -2.20 -10.18 8.47
C TYR A 126 -1.80 -10.47 7.01
N ALA A 127 -0.60 -10.99 6.78
CA ALA A 127 -0.15 -11.39 5.46
C ALA A 127 -1.08 -12.47 4.85
N LEU A 128 -1.44 -13.50 5.62
CA LEU A 128 -2.40 -14.54 5.20
C LEU A 128 -3.81 -13.98 4.97
N ASN A 129 -4.26 -13.05 5.82
CA ASN A 129 -5.55 -12.40 5.63
C ASN A 129 -5.59 -11.61 4.32
N ALA A 130 -4.52 -10.87 4.01
CA ALA A 130 -4.44 -10.10 2.78
C ALA A 130 -4.37 -10.99 1.53
N ALA A 131 -3.57 -12.05 1.56
CA ALA A 131 -3.53 -13.03 0.48
C ALA A 131 -4.92 -13.68 0.22
N ASN A 132 -5.64 -14.00 1.30
CA ASN A 132 -6.97 -14.61 1.23
C ASN A 132 -8.12 -13.62 0.97
N ALA A 133 -7.85 -12.32 1.00
CA ALA A 133 -8.85 -11.26 0.79
C ALA A 133 -9.29 -11.12 -0.66
N ARG A 134 -8.82 -11.99 -1.56
CA ARG A 134 -9.36 -12.04 -2.93
C ARG A 134 -10.87 -12.27 -2.95
N TRP A 135 -11.40 -13.00 -1.98
CA TRP A 135 -12.83 -13.26 -1.87
C TRP A 135 -13.37 -12.81 -0.53
N GLY A 136 -14.35 -11.91 -0.55
CA GLY A 136 -14.97 -11.37 0.63
C GLY A 136 -16.48 -11.51 0.66
N SER A 137 -17.04 -11.84 1.83
CA SER A 137 -18.48 -11.81 2.06
C SER A 137 -19.00 -10.38 2.03
N LEU A 138 -19.89 -10.08 1.11
CA LEU A 138 -20.57 -8.79 1.06
C LEU A 138 -21.48 -8.58 2.27
N TYR A 139 -22.18 -9.64 2.67
CA TYR A 139 -23.10 -9.58 3.80
C TYR A 139 -22.35 -9.26 5.10
N ASP A 140 -21.24 -9.93 5.37
CA ASP A 140 -20.42 -9.65 6.55
C ASP A 140 -19.82 -8.23 6.49
N ALA A 141 -19.33 -7.79 5.33
CA ALA A 141 -18.74 -6.46 5.15
C ALA A 141 -19.76 -5.34 5.39
N LEU A 142 -20.97 -5.48 4.89
CA LEU A 142 -22.06 -4.53 5.10
C LEU A 142 -22.60 -4.58 6.53
N TYR A 143 -22.83 -5.79 7.05
CA TYR A 143 -23.40 -5.96 8.38
C TYR A 143 -22.47 -5.46 9.48
N GLY A 144 -21.17 -5.69 9.34
CA GLY A 144 -20.16 -5.38 10.37
C GLY A 144 -19.66 -3.94 10.40
N THR A 145 -20.04 -3.10 9.42
CA THR A 145 -19.51 -1.73 9.28
C THR A 145 -20.62 -0.67 9.28
N ASP A 146 -20.23 0.59 9.23
CA ASP A 146 -21.14 1.74 9.08
C ASP A 146 -21.70 1.91 7.66
N ALA A 147 -21.32 1.05 6.71
CA ALA A 147 -21.90 1.01 5.37
C ALA A 147 -23.43 0.82 5.38
N ILE A 148 -23.96 0.14 6.40
CA ILE A 148 -25.37 0.18 6.78
C ILE A 148 -25.49 0.96 8.07
N ASP A 149 -26.27 2.05 8.08
CA ASP A 149 -26.48 2.87 9.26
C ASP A 149 -27.17 2.12 10.40
N ASP A 150 -27.00 2.59 11.62
CA ASP A 150 -27.63 2.03 12.82
C ASP A 150 -29.03 2.61 13.10
N ALA A 151 -29.56 3.48 12.21
CA ALA A 151 -30.88 4.11 12.36
C ALA A 151 -32.04 3.13 12.20
N ASP A 152 -33.22 3.57 12.61
CA ASP A 152 -34.49 2.83 12.44
C ASP A 152 -34.47 1.42 13.01
N GLY A 153 -33.76 1.21 14.11
CA GLY A 153 -33.66 -0.09 14.78
C GLY A 153 -32.66 -1.06 14.13
N ALA A 154 -31.81 -0.61 13.20
CA ALA A 154 -30.79 -1.40 12.52
C ALA A 154 -29.45 -1.47 13.25
N GLY A 155 -29.41 -1.20 14.56
CA GLY A 155 -28.17 -1.20 15.36
C GLY A 155 -27.41 -2.53 15.33
N ARG A 156 -26.07 -2.46 15.43
CA ARG A 156 -25.12 -3.60 15.39
C ARG A 156 -24.92 -4.30 16.72
N ASN A 157 -25.33 -3.69 17.82
CA ASN A 157 -25.05 -4.18 19.17
C ASN A 157 -25.89 -5.41 19.52
N GLY A 158 -25.25 -6.45 20.07
CA GLY A 158 -25.89 -7.67 20.51
C GLY A 158 -25.83 -8.82 19.49
N GLY A 159 -26.89 -9.63 19.41
CA GLY A 159 -26.99 -10.72 18.47
C GLY A 159 -27.41 -10.26 17.06
N TYR A 160 -27.76 -11.22 16.19
CA TYR A 160 -28.25 -10.89 14.85
C TYR A 160 -29.48 -10.02 14.89
N ASN A 161 -29.45 -8.88 14.19
CA ASN A 161 -30.54 -7.94 14.03
C ASN A 161 -31.22 -8.13 12.67
N PRO A 162 -32.48 -8.63 12.60
CA PRO A 162 -33.15 -8.89 11.33
C PRO A 162 -33.50 -7.61 10.56
N VAL A 163 -33.67 -6.47 11.23
CA VAL A 163 -33.89 -5.17 10.55
C VAL A 163 -32.66 -4.79 9.76
N ARG A 164 -31.48 -4.89 10.38
CA ARG A 164 -30.20 -4.67 9.71
C ARG A 164 -29.95 -5.68 8.60
N GLY A 165 -30.23 -6.96 8.85
CA GLY A 165 -30.12 -8.03 7.86
C GLY A 165 -30.94 -7.76 6.59
N LYS A 166 -32.15 -7.24 6.71
CA LYS A 166 -32.97 -6.84 5.56
C LYS A 166 -32.35 -5.69 4.75
N LYS A 167 -31.75 -4.68 5.42
CA LYS A 167 -31.03 -3.59 4.72
C LYS A 167 -29.81 -4.15 3.96
N VAL A 168 -29.07 -5.10 4.55
CA VAL A 168 -27.92 -5.78 3.90
C VAL A 168 -28.37 -6.56 2.67
N ILE A 169 -29.44 -7.35 2.77
CA ILE A 169 -30.00 -8.11 1.65
C ILE A 169 -30.44 -7.15 0.53
N SER A 170 -31.16 -6.08 0.87
CA SER A 170 -31.60 -5.08 -0.10
C SER A 170 -30.42 -4.47 -0.85
N PHE A 171 -29.38 -4.03 -0.15
CA PHE A 171 -28.16 -3.50 -0.76
C PHE A 171 -27.53 -4.50 -1.75
N ALA A 172 -27.43 -5.77 -1.35
CA ALA A 172 -26.87 -6.81 -2.21
C ALA A 172 -27.73 -7.08 -3.46
N ARG A 173 -29.05 -6.96 -3.35
CA ARG A 173 -29.96 -7.06 -4.52
C ARG A 173 -29.78 -5.87 -5.47
N ASP A 174 -29.64 -4.66 -4.93
CA ASP A 174 -29.34 -3.46 -5.72
C ASP A 174 -27.99 -3.61 -6.46
N LEU A 175 -26.97 -4.18 -5.81
CA LEU A 175 -25.69 -4.49 -6.45
C LEU A 175 -25.85 -5.48 -7.60
N LEU A 176 -26.63 -6.55 -7.40
CA LEU A 176 -26.88 -7.54 -8.44
C LEU A 176 -27.65 -6.94 -9.63
N ASP A 177 -28.65 -6.07 -9.38
CA ASP A 177 -29.36 -5.36 -10.44
C ASP A 177 -28.41 -4.45 -11.26
N GLN A 178 -27.41 -3.86 -10.63
CA GLN A 178 -26.42 -3.03 -11.31
C GLN A 178 -25.33 -3.84 -12.03
N SER A 179 -24.90 -4.96 -11.43
CA SER A 179 -23.73 -5.72 -11.91
C SER A 179 -24.11 -6.84 -12.87
N ALA A 180 -25.23 -7.50 -12.66
CA ALA A 180 -25.74 -8.61 -13.47
C ALA A 180 -27.25 -8.43 -13.71
N PRO A 181 -27.65 -7.37 -14.43
CA PRO A 181 -29.06 -7.02 -14.61
C PRO A 181 -29.85 -8.15 -15.30
N LEU A 182 -31.08 -8.30 -14.87
CA LEU A 182 -32.01 -9.27 -15.48
C LEU A 182 -32.58 -8.72 -16.79
N ALA A 183 -32.92 -9.60 -17.70
CA ALA A 183 -33.61 -9.22 -18.92
C ALA A 183 -35.00 -8.61 -18.64
N ASN A 184 -35.67 -9.07 -17.58
CA ASN A 184 -36.93 -8.52 -17.08
C ASN A 184 -36.98 -8.65 -15.56
N GLY A 185 -37.51 -7.62 -14.87
CA GLY A 185 -37.68 -7.59 -13.41
C GLY A 185 -36.39 -7.19 -12.66
N SER A 186 -36.34 -7.55 -11.40
CA SER A 186 -35.25 -7.18 -10.46
C SER A 186 -34.83 -8.41 -9.66
N TRP A 187 -33.57 -8.39 -9.17
CA TRP A 187 -33.07 -9.39 -8.22
C TRP A 187 -33.85 -9.42 -6.91
N HIS A 188 -34.57 -8.35 -6.58
CA HIS A 188 -35.49 -8.32 -5.44
C HIS A 188 -36.66 -9.30 -5.56
N ASP A 189 -37.06 -9.64 -6.79
CA ASP A 189 -38.20 -10.50 -7.06
C ASP A 189 -37.81 -11.96 -7.29
N VAL A 190 -36.51 -12.29 -7.21
CA VAL A 190 -36.00 -13.63 -7.51
C VAL A 190 -36.40 -14.63 -6.42
N THR A 191 -36.93 -15.78 -6.85
CA THR A 191 -37.40 -16.88 -5.98
C THR A 191 -36.64 -18.19 -6.19
N GLY A 192 -35.76 -18.27 -7.19
CA GLY A 192 -34.95 -19.45 -7.43
C GLY A 192 -33.99 -19.30 -8.61
N LEU A 193 -32.97 -20.12 -8.60
CA LEU A 193 -31.93 -20.18 -9.63
C LEU A 193 -31.72 -21.63 -10.03
N ASN A 194 -31.69 -21.92 -11.32
CA ASN A 194 -31.33 -23.24 -11.86
C ASN A 194 -30.58 -23.12 -13.19
N ILE A 195 -29.87 -24.17 -13.57
CA ILE A 195 -29.13 -24.24 -14.81
C ILE A 195 -29.78 -25.33 -15.70
N ALA A 196 -30.20 -24.95 -16.88
CA ALA A 196 -30.77 -25.87 -17.86
C ALA A 196 -30.00 -25.76 -19.18
N GLY A 197 -29.40 -26.87 -19.61
CA GLY A 197 -28.62 -26.89 -20.86
C GLY A 197 -27.47 -25.88 -20.92
N GLY A 198 -26.78 -25.61 -19.79
CA GLY A 198 -25.70 -24.65 -19.69
C GLY A 198 -26.17 -23.19 -19.57
N THR A 199 -27.46 -22.93 -19.48
CA THR A 199 -28.05 -21.59 -19.37
C THR A 199 -28.60 -21.34 -17.97
N LEU A 200 -28.30 -20.21 -17.37
CA LEU A 200 -28.89 -19.77 -16.09
C LEU A 200 -30.34 -19.32 -16.31
N THR A 201 -31.25 -19.99 -15.63
CA THR A 201 -32.69 -19.62 -15.56
C THR A 201 -32.98 -19.06 -14.17
N ILE A 202 -33.64 -17.92 -14.13
CA ILE A 202 -33.94 -17.17 -12.91
C ILE A 202 -35.47 -17.14 -12.73
N SER A 203 -35.95 -17.75 -11.67
CA SER A 203 -37.36 -17.76 -11.32
C SER A 203 -37.74 -16.50 -10.55
N GLN A 204 -38.86 -15.91 -10.90
CA GLN A 204 -39.53 -14.82 -10.18
C GLN A 204 -40.95 -15.25 -9.81
N SER A 205 -41.63 -14.49 -8.96
CA SER A 205 -42.97 -14.84 -8.44
C SER A 205 -44.01 -15.09 -9.54
N SER A 206 -43.87 -14.47 -10.73
CA SER A 206 -44.85 -14.54 -11.80
C SER A 206 -44.34 -15.12 -13.11
N ALA A 207 -43.02 -15.24 -13.30
CA ALA A 207 -42.40 -15.67 -14.55
C ALA A 207 -40.96 -16.13 -14.32
N SER A 208 -40.34 -16.71 -15.35
CA SER A 208 -38.88 -16.91 -15.38
C SER A 208 -38.22 -15.88 -16.29
N THR A 209 -36.99 -15.49 -15.96
CA THR A 209 -36.16 -14.56 -16.72
C THR A 209 -34.72 -15.10 -16.85
N SER A 210 -33.85 -14.35 -17.50
CA SER A 210 -32.43 -14.62 -17.65
C SER A 210 -31.62 -13.35 -17.32
N LEU A 211 -30.32 -13.44 -17.34
CA LEU A 211 -29.47 -12.23 -17.38
C LEU A 211 -29.72 -11.45 -18.68
N SER A 212 -29.67 -10.13 -18.62
CA SER A 212 -29.76 -9.28 -19.82
C SER A 212 -28.58 -9.49 -20.77
N ASN A 213 -27.42 -9.84 -20.22
CA ASN A 213 -26.24 -10.32 -20.96
C ASN A 213 -25.89 -11.74 -20.48
N ALA A 214 -26.15 -12.72 -21.32
CA ALA A 214 -25.94 -14.14 -21.01
C ALA A 214 -24.43 -14.46 -20.75
N ASP A 215 -23.51 -13.72 -21.37
CA ASP A 215 -22.06 -13.94 -21.22
C ASP A 215 -21.57 -13.61 -19.80
N GLN A 216 -22.37 -12.94 -18.99
CA GLN A 216 -22.06 -12.70 -17.59
C GLN A 216 -22.16 -13.96 -16.72
N PHE A 217 -22.86 -15.00 -17.17
CA PHE A 217 -22.91 -16.27 -16.45
C PHE A 217 -21.65 -17.09 -16.69
N VAL A 218 -20.81 -17.20 -15.66
CA VAL A 218 -19.50 -17.89 -15.71
C VAL A 218 -19.63 -19.37 -15.38
N GLY A 219 -20.53 -19.71 -14.45
CA GLY A 219 -20.73 -21.09 -14.03
C GLY A 219 -21.40 -21.22 -12.67
N TYR A 220 -21.33 -22.42 -12.09
CA TYR A 220 -22.03 -22.78 -10.86
C TYR A 220 -21.30 -23.89 -10.09
N THR A 221 -21.70 -24.08 -8.84
CA THR A 221 -21.33 -25.27 -8.05
C THR A 221 -22.57 -26.06 -7.63
N GLY A 222 -22.42 -27.35 -7.36
CA GLY A 222 -23.52 -28.23 -6.97
C GLY A 222 -24.30 -28.82 -8.14
N ASN A 223 -25.54 -29.21 -7.90
CA ASN A 223 -26.43 -29.78 -8.94
C ASN A 223 -26.98 -28.63 -9.81
N PRO A 224 -27.00 -28.77 -11.16
CA PRO A 224 -27.55 -27.74 -12.03
C PRO A 224 -29.02 -27.39 -11.75
N GLU A 225 -29.83 -28.35 -11.33
CA GLU A 225 -31.25 -28.12 -10.96
C GLU A 225 -31.42 -27.41 -9.61
N ALA A 226 -30.40 -27.53 -8.72
CA ALA A 226 -30.38 -26.93 -7.40
C ALA A 226 -28.92 -26.52 -7.05
N PRO A 227 -28.39 -25.48 -7.68
CA PRO A 227 -27.00 -25.07 -7.48
C PRO A 227 -26.77 -24.59 -6.04
N THR A 228 -25.55 -24.83 -5.54
CA THR A 228 -25.11 -24.29 -4.25
C THR A 228 -24.46 -22.89 -4.40
N SER A 229 -24.01 -22.57 -5.61
CA SER A 229 -23.67 -21.20 -5.97
C SER A 229 -23.82 -20.96 -7.47
N VAL A 230 -24.00 -19.69 -7.84
CA VAL A 230 -23.97 -19.17 -9.21
C VAL A 230 -22.93 -18.08 -9.29
N ILE A 231 -22.10 -18.12 -10.33
CA ILE A 231 -20.99 -17.16 -10.53
C ILE A 231 -21.30 -16.30 -11.75
N VAL A 232 -21.25 -14.99 -11.55
CA VAL A 232 -21.39 -13.98 -12.60
C VAL A 232 -20.18 -13.08 -12.66
N VAL A 233 -19.92 -12.46 -13.82
CA VAL A 233 -18.76 -11.57 -14.05
C VAL A 233 -19.18 -10.22 -14.60
N LYS A 234 -18.51 -9.16 -14.15
CA LYS A 234 -18.59 -7.82 -14.74
C LYS A 234 -17.24 -7.10 -14.62
N ASN A 235 -16.81 -6.47 -15.71
CA ASN A 235 -15.52 -5.78 -15.80
C ASN A 235 -14.32 -6.66 -15.37
N GLY A 236 -14.42 -7.99 -15.57
CA GLY A 236 -13.40 -8.97 -15.17
C GLY A 236 -13.47 -9.44 -13.72
N LEU A 237 -14.31 -8.83 -12.88
CA LEU A 237 -14.52 -9.23 -11.47
C LEU A 237 -15.74 -10.13 -11.32
N HIS A 238 -15.62 -11.13 -10.46
CA HIS A 238 -16.68 -12.12 -10.22
C HIS A 238 -17.49 -11.79 -8.96
N LEU A 239 -18.78 -12.14 -9.04
CA LEU A 239 -19.68 -12.25 -7.89
C LEU A 239 -20.15 -13.71 -7.81
N GLU A 240 -19.97 -14.35 -6.66
CA GLU A 240 -20.48 -15.69 -6.38
C GLU A 240 -21.71 -15.59 -5.47
N ILE A 241 -22.87 -15.90 -5.99
CA ILE A 241 -24.15 -15.89 -5.29
C ILE A 241 -24.30 -17.23 -4.58
N ILE A 242 -24.18 -17.26 -3.27
CA ILE A 242 -24.26 -18.47 -2.45
C ILE A 242 -25.71 -18.83 -2.14
N ILE A 243 -26.10 -20.06 -2.46
CA ILE A 243 -27.47 -20.58 -2.27
C ILE A 243 -27.42 -21.66 -1.18
N ASN A 244 -28.16 -21.46 -0.10
CA ASN A 244 -28.24 -22.42 1.00
C ASN A 244 -29.55 -22.27 1.78
N ALA A 245 -30.53 -23.12 1.50
CA ALA A 245 -31.84 -23.13 2.16
C ALA A 245 -31.78 -23.42 3.68
N ASN A 246 -30.68 -24.01 4.17
CA ASN A 246 -30.47 -24.28 5.59
C ASN A 246 -29.53 -23.23 6.25
N GLY A 247 -29.06 -22.24 5.47
CA GLY A 247 -28.22 -21.18 5.95
C GLY A 247 -29.01 -20.19 6.81
N ARG A 248 -28.29 -19.46 7.70
CA ARG A 248 -28.90 -18.51 8.61
C ARG A 248 -29.76 -17.43 7.92
N ILE A 249 -29.31 -16.97 6.74
CA ILE A 249 -30.01 -15.95 5.96
C ILE A 249 -30.85 -16.62 4.87
N GLY A 250 -30.30 -17.62 4.18
CA GLY A 250 -30.96 -18.27 3.08
C GLY A 250 -32.24 -19.06 3.47
N ALA A 251 -32.42 -19.44 4.75
CA ALA A 251 -33.62 -20.04 5.25
C ALA A 251 -34.85 -19.13 5.13
N ASP A 252 -34.65 -17.81 5.28
CA ASP A 252 -35.70 -16.79 5.23
C ASP A 252 -35.74 -16.04 3.88
N ASP A 253 -34.79 -16.30 2.98
CA ASP A 253 -34.69 -15.67 1.66
C ASP A 253 -35.50 -16.48 0.62
N ALA A 254 -36.31 -15.80 -0.21
CA ALA A 254 -37.19 -16.43 -1.17
C ALA A 254 -36.46 -17.28 -2.23
N ALA A 255 -35.22 -16.89 -2.57
CA ALA A 255 -34.34 -17.61 -3.50
C ALA A 255 -33.26 -18.43 -2.77
N HIS A 256 -33.34 -18.52 -1.45
CA HIS A 256 -32.35 -19.17 -0.59
C HIS A 256 -30.94 -18.58 -0.72
N ILE A 257 -30.80 -17.31 -1.15
CA ILE A 257 -29.51 -16.64 -1.21
C ILE A 257 -29.05 -16.34 0.20
N ASN A 258 -27.91 -16.94 0.56
CA ASN A 258 -27.36 -16.86 1.90
C ASN A 258 -26.23 -15.82 2.02
N ASP A 259 -25.57 -15.48 0.91
CA ASP A 259 -24.52 -14.47 0.80
C ASP A 259 -24.23 -14.12 -0.67
N VAL A 260 -23.53 -13.03 -0.88
CA VAL A 260 -22.86 -12.70 -2.14
C VAL A 260 -21.36 -12.54 -1.83
N ILE A 261 -20.55 -13.42 -2.41
CA ILE A 261 -19.10 -13.36 -2.27
C ILE A 261 -18.54 -12.53 -3.42
N VAL A 262 -17.81 -11.50 -3.09
CA VAL A 262 -17.22 -10.55 -4.05
C VAL A 262 -15.76 -10.92 -4.29
N GLU A 263 -15.33 -11.00 -5.54
CA GLU A 263 -13.91 -10.99 -5.88
C GLU A 263 -13.38 -9.58 -5.61
N ALA A 264 -12.52 -9.45 -4.58
CA ALA A 264 -12.19 -8.20 -3.93
C ALA A 264 -10.73 -7.80 -4.13
N ALA A 265 -9.82 -8.16 -3.22
CA ALA A 265 -8.42 -7.83 -3.35
C ALA A 265 -7.77 -8.65 -4.48
N LEU A 266 -7.60 -8.04 -5.65
CA LEU A 266 -6.90 -8.73 -6.76
C LEU A 266 -5.43 -8.87 -6.48
N THR A 267 -4.83 -7.87 -5.86
CA THR A 267 -3.42 -7.82 -5.52
C THR A 267 -3.22 -7.44 -4.06
N SER A 268 -2.13 -7.92 -3.46
CA SER A 268 -1.74 -7.58 -2.10
C SER A 268 -0.24 -7.31 -2.05
N ILE A 269 0.15 -6.13 -1.57
CA ILE A 269 1.54 -5.77 -1.32
C ILE A 269 1.91 -6.27 0.08
N ILE A 270 2.85 -7.18 0.13
CA ILE A 270 3.46 -7.70 1.34
C ILE A 270 4.66 -6.80 1.64
N ASP A 271 4.59 -6.04 2.72
CA ASP A 271 5.42 -4.86 2.91
C ASP A 271 6.62 -5.11 3.82
N LEU A 272 7.82 -4.79 3.31
CA LEU A 272 9.08 -4.76 4.05
C LEU A 272 9.48 -3.32 4.45
N GLU A 273 8.63 -2.32 4.19
CA GLU A 273 8.99 -0.91 4.29
C GLU A 273 8.15 -0.17 5.34
N ASP A 274 7.25 0.74 4.97
CA ASP A 274 6.61 1.70 5.87
C ASP A 274 5.73 1.10 6.96
N SER A 275 5.18 -0.09 6.72
CA SER A 275 4.27 -0.74 7.67
C SER A 275 4.97 -1.66 8.67
N ILE A 276 6.31 -1.79 8.62
CA ILE A 276 7.08 -2.59 9.59
C ILE A 276 8.15 -1.77 10.30
N ALA A 277 8.56 -2.26 11.48
CA ALA A 277 9.69 -1.74 12.23
C ALA A 277 10.81 -2.80 12.23
N ALA A 278 11.63 -2.81 11.18
CA ALA A 278 12.74 -3.75 11.01
C ALA A 278 14.06 -2.99 10.99
N VAL A 279 14.82 -3.06 12.09
CA VAL A 279 16.03 -2.23 12.30
C VAL A 279 17.32 -3.03 12.39
N ASP A 280 17.23 -4.35 12.52
CA ASP A 280 18.37 -5.26 12.66
C ASP A 280 18.16 -6.61 11.95
N ALA A 281 19.13 -7.52 12.14
CA ALA A 281 19.11 -8.83 11.50
C ALA A 281 17.93 -9.70 11.92
N GLU A 282 17.58 -9.68 13.20
CA GLU A 282 16.49 -10.47 13.76
C GLU A 282 15.15 -10.06 13.16
N ASP A 283 14.91 -8.77 13.05
CA ASP A 283 13.69 -8.21 12.44
C ASP A 283 13.62 -8.59 10.94
N LYS A 284 14.74 -8.44 10.21
CA LYS A 284 14.81 -8.83 8.78
C LYS A 284 14.60 -10.32 8.57
N VAL A 285 15.17 -11.16 9.44
CA VAL A 285 14.98 -12.61 9.40
C VAL A 285 13.51 -12.98 9.54
N LEU A 286 12.78 -12.37 10.48
CA LEU A 286 11.35 -12.59 10.63
C LEU A 286 10.59 -12.22 9.34
N ALA A 287 10.88 -11.06 8.78
CA ALA A 287 10.23 -10.55 7.58
C ALA A 287 10.50 -11.45 6.36
N TYR A 288 11.76 -11.78 6.09
CA TYR A 288 12.14 -12.63 4.95
C TYR A 288 11.66 -14.08 5.10
N ARG A 289 11.66 -14.63 6.32
CA ARG A 289 11.10 -15.96 6.59
C ARG A 289 9.62 -16.02 6.28
N ASN A 290 8.83 -15.06 6.75
CA ASN A 290 7.41 -15.00 6.47
C ASN A 290 7.14 -14.85 4.97
N TRP A 291 7.93 -14.03 4.26
CA TRP A 291 7.84 -13.89 2.82
C TRP A 291 8.19 -15.20 2.09
N ASN A 292 9.27 -15.87 2.46
CA ASN A 292 9.63 -17.17 1.89
C ASN A 292 8.55 -18.23 2.12
N GLN A 293 8.02 -18.31 3.34
CA GLN A 293 6.99 -19.28 3.69
C GLN A 293 5.67 -19.04 2.96
N ILE A 294 5.27 -17.77 2.74
CA ILE A 294 4.05 -17.48 1.98
C ILE A 294 4.23 -17.80 0.49
N MET A 295 5.41 -17.55 -0.08
CA MET A 295 5.75 -17.94 -1.45
C MET A 295 5.86 -19.45 -1.64
N ARG A 296 6.24 -20.19 -0.61
CA ARG A 296 6.20 -21.67 -0.58
C ARG A 296 4.79 -22.23 -0.34
N GLY A 297 3.81 -21.41 0.00
CA GLY A 297 2.48 -21.86 0.40
C GLY A 297 2.43 -22.54 1.78
N SER A 298 3.48 -22.43 2.60
CA SER A 298 3.62 -23.10 3.89
C SER A 298 3.38 -22.19 5.10
N LEU A 299 3.25 -20.87 4.90
CA LEU A 299 2.97 -19.97 6.02
C LEU A 299 1.66 -20.32 6.70
N THR A 300 1.69 -20.40 8.04
CA THR A 300 0.51 -20.62 8.87
C THR A 300 0.50 -19.65 10.05
N ALA A 301 -0.70 -19.36 10.54
CA ALA A 301 -0.88 -18.54 11.75
C ALA A 301 -1.94 -19.17 12.65
N GLU A 302 -1.60 -19.39 13.91
CA GLU A 302 -2.55 -19.86 14.93
C GLU A 302 -3.19 -18.68 15.65
N PHE A 303 -4.48 -18.78 15.90
CA PHE A 303 -5.23 -17.80 16.69
C PHE A 303 -6.42 -18.42 17.38
N ALA A 304 -6.83 -17.85 18.50
CA ALA A 304 -8.04 -18.26 19.21
C ALA A 304 -9.27 -17.52 18.66
N LYS A 305 -10.33 -18.28 18.35
CA LYS A 305 -11.65 -17.73 18.00
C LYS A 305 -12.73 -18.52 18.76
N ASN A 306 -13.54 -17.82 19.55
CA ASN A 306 -14.62 -18.42 20.37
C ASN A 306 -14.08 -19.56 21.29
N GLY A 307 -12.91 -19.37 21.90
CA GLY A 307 -12.27 -20.36 22.78
C GLY A 307 -11.67 -21.59 22.09
N LYS A 308 -11.65 -21.62 20.74
CA LYS A 308 -11.01 -22.69 19.96
C LYS A 308 -9.78 -22.17 19.25
N SER A 309 -8.67 -22.95 19.27
CA SER A 309 -7.52 -22.69 18.41
C SER A 309 -7.89 -22.99 16.97
N MET A 310 -7.52 -22.08 16.08
CA MET A 310 -7.70 -22.20 14.63
C MET A 310 -6.38 -21.90 13.94
N THR A 311 -6.04 -22.67 12.92
CA THR A 311 -4.88 -22.43 12.06
C THR A 311 -5.36 -21.80 10.75
N ARG A 312 -4.77 -20.68 10.39
CA ARG A 312 -4.97 -20.05 9.09
C ARG A 312 -3.82 -20.40 8.15
N SER A 313 -4.15 -20.70 6.91
CA SER A 313 -3.23 -20.93 5.79
C SER A 313 -3.75 -20.20 4.55
N LEU A 314 -3.03 -20.29 3.43
CA LEU A 314 -3.51 -19.80 2.14
C LEU A 314 -4.73 -20.59 1.67
N ASN A 315 -5.72 -19.88 1.14
CA ASN A 315 -6.91 -20.51 0.56
C ASN A 315 -6.56 -21.29 -0.72
N PRO A 316 -7.18 -22.45 -0.96
CA PRO A 316 -7.08 -23.15 -2.24
C PRO A 316 -7.85 -22.39 -3.32
N ASP A 317 -7.57 -22.71 -4.58
CA ASP A 317 -8.33 -22.23 -5.71
C ASP A 317 -9.75 -22.84 -5.69
N LYS A 318 -10.71 -22.10 -6.27
CA LYS A 318 -12.14 -22.46 -6.28
C LYS A 318 -12.50 -23.16 -7.59
N SER A 319 -12.95 -24.39 -7.53
CA SER A 319 -13.43 -25.14 -8.70
C SER A 319 -14.92 -24.91 -8.93
N TYR A 320 -15.33 -24.79 -10.16
CA TYR A 320 -16.73 -24.64 -10.58
C TYR A 320 -16.99 -25.32 -11.91
N THR A 321 -18.27 -25.53 -12.25
CA THR A 321 -18.70 -26.06 -13.55
C THR A 321 -19.09 -24.89 -14.45
N ALA A 322 -18.44 -24.78 -15.59
CA ALA A 322 -18.72 -23.76 -16.61
C ALA A 322 -20.01 -24.12 -17.42
N PRO A 323 -20.59 -23.18 -18.18
CA PRO A 323 -21.77 -23.40 -18.99
C PRO A 323 -21.68 -24.59 -19.99
N ASP A 324 -20.45 -24.86 -20.48
CA ASP A 324 -20.15 -25.99 -21.38
C ASP A 324 -19.98 -27.35 -20.67
N GLY A 325 -20.15 -27.36 -19.33
CA GLY A 325 -20.00 -28.55 -18.49
C GLY A 325 -18.56 -28.86 -18.10
N SER A 326 -17.56 -28.08 -18.56
CA SER A 326 -16.16 -28.25 -18.15
C SER A 326 -15.94 -27.75 -16.73
N THR A 327 -14.99 -28.40 -16.03
CA THR A 327 -14.51 -27.88 -14.73
C THR A 327 -13.47 -26.81 -14.97
N LYS A 328 -13.67 -25.66 -14.34
CA LYS A 328 -12.72 -24.53 -14.33
C LYS A 328 -12.38 -24.12 -12.89
N THR A 329 -11.39 -23.29 -12.75
CA THR A 329 -10.92 -22.77 -11.45
C THR A 329 -10.81 -21.26 -11.47
N LEU A 330 -11.17 -20.64 -10.34
CA LEU A 330 -10.86 -19.26 -10.00
C LEU A 330 -9.79 -19.25 -8.92
N ARG A 331 -8.87 -18.32 -8.99
CA ARG A 331 -7.80 -18.18 -7.98
C ARG A 331 -8.40 -17.89 -6.61
N GLY A 332 -7.95 -18.63 -5.60
CA GLY A 332 -8.41 -18.44 -4.21
C GLY A 332 -7.71 -17.31 -3.49
N ARG A 333 -6.60 -16.79 -4.04
CA ARG A 333 -5.70 -15.81 -3.40
C ARG A 333 -5.48 -14.60 -4.29
N ALA A 334 -5.20 -13.46 -3.65
CA ALA A 334 -4.65 -12.29 -4.32
C ALA A 334 -3.28 -12.59 -4.92
N LEU A 335 -2.92 -11.94 -6.03
CA LEU A 335 -1.55 -11.90 -6.51
C LEU A 335 -0.72 -11.09 -5.50
N MET A 336 0.33 -11.70 -4.97
CA MET A 336 1.18 -11.05 -3.97
C MET A 336 2.39 -10.39 -4.62
N LEU A 337 2.63 -9.12 -4.24
CA LEU A 337 3.81 -8.34 -4.56
C LEU A 337 4.59 -8.12 -3.26
N VAL A 338 5.90 -7.91 -3.32
CA VAL A 338 6.71 -7.50 -2.17
C VAL A 338 7.16 -6.06 -2.32
N ARG A 339 7.00 -5.23 -1.27
CA ARG A 339 7.58 -3.88 -1.26
C ARG A 339 8.91 -3.91 -0.51
N ASN A 340 10.01 -3.65 -1.22
CA ASN A 340 11.34 -3.46 -0.66
C ASN A 340 11.46 -2.04 -0.11
N VAL A 341 12.52 -1.76 0.68
CA VAL A 341 12.82 -0.38 1.11
C VAL A 341 13.44 0.46 -0.01
N GLY A 342 13.45 1.79 0.17
CA GLY A 342 14.08 2.75 -0.73
C GLY A 342 15.61 2.68 -0.73
N HIS A 343 16.25 3.79 -1.14
CA HIS A 343 17.72 3.84 -1.31
C HIS A 343 18.45 4.49 -0.13
N LEU A 344 17.74 5.12 0.84
CA LEU A 344 18.38 5.92 1.89
C LEU A 344 19.01 5.07 2.98
N MET A 345 18.27 4.11 3.53
CA MET A 345 18.68 3.42 4.75
C MET A 345 19.75 2.36 4.51
N THR A 346 20.57 2.14 5.54
CA THR A 346 21.48 1.00 5.68
C THR A 346 20.96 0.05 6.75
N ASN A 347 21.50 -1.17 6.80
CA ASN A 347 21.10 -2.16 7.79
C ASN A 347 22.31 -2.91 8.36
N PRO A 348 22.41 -3.05 9.69
CA PRO A 348 23.53 -3.71 10.35
C PRO A 348 23.55 -5.25 10.19
N ALA A 349 22.56 -5.84 9.54
CA ALA A 349 22.54 -7.29 9.28
C ALA A 349 23.71 -7.74 8.39
N VAL A 350 24.25 -6.84 7.56
CA VAL A 350 25.41 -7.10 6.69
C VAL A 350 26.31 -5.86 6.66
N HIS A 351 27.61 -6.06 6.84
CA HIS A 351 28.64 -5.04 6.67
C HIS A 351 29.53 -5.36 5.48
N LEU A 352 29.90 -4.34 4.73
CA LEU A 352 30.88 -4.42 3.64
C LEU A 352 32.31 -4.44 4.15
N SER A 353 33.29 -4.70 3.27
CA SER A 353 34.71 -4.83 3.63
C SER A 353 35.31 -3.62 4.36
N GLY A 354 34.73 -2.43 4.23
CA GLY A 354 35.09 -1.22 4.96
C GLY A 354 34.44 -1.05 6.33
N GLY A 355 33.64 -2.00 6.77
CA GLY A 355 32.85 -1.93 8.02
C GLY A 355 31.59 -1.08 7.91
N GLN A 356 31.26 -0.58 6.72
CA GLN A 356 30.00 0.14 6.46
C GLN A 356 28.84 -0.84 6.38
N GLU A 357 27.70 -0.47 6.93
CA GLU A 357 26.46 -1.21 6.75
C GLU A 357 26.05 -1.24 5.27
N ILE A 358 25.44 -2.33 4.83
CA ILE A 358 24.91 -2.45 3.47
C ILE A 358 23.73 -1.50 3.26
N PRO A 359 23.59 -0.86 2.07
CA PRO A 359 22.34 -0.21 1.71
C PRO A 359 21.18 -1.23 1.74
N GLU A 360 20.20 -0.95 2.59
CA GLU A 360 19.11 -1.90 2.91
C GLU A 360 18.30 -2.29 1.67
N GLY A 361 18.12 -1.35 0.72
CA GLY A 361 17.43 -1.64 -0.53
C GLY A 361 18.15 -2.64 -1.44
N ILE A 362 19.49 -2.76 -1.34
CA ILE A 362 20.26 -3.79 -2.01
C ILE A 362 20.03 -5.14 -1.34
N LEU A 363 20.14 -5.18 0.01
CA LEU A 363 19.85 -6.39 0.79
C LEU A 363 18.46 -6.95 0.48
N ASP A 364 17.44 -6.10 0.52
CA ASP A 364 16.06 -6.49 0.23
C ASP A 364 15.92 -7.05 -1.19
N ALA A 365 16.53 -6.41 -2.20
CA ALA A 365 16.40 -6.87 -3.59
C ALA A 365 16.90 -8.30 -3.77
N PHE A 366 18.06 -8.64 -3.20
CA PHE A 366 18.63 -9.98 -3.34
C PHE A 366 17.87 -11.02 -2.52
N ILE A 367 17.57 -10.71 -1.25
CA ILE A 367 16.97 -11.70 -0.35
C ILE A 367 15.47 -11.90 -0.65
N SER A 368 14.71 -10.84 -0.94
CA SER A 368 13.27 -10.99 -1.19
C SER A 368 12.99 -11.73 -2.50
N VAL A 369 13.81 -11.52 -3.53
CA VAL A 369 13.68 -12.25 -4.79
C VAL A 369 14.13 -13.71 -4.63
N ALA A 370 15.24 -13.97 -3.94
CA ALA A 370 15.65 -15.34 -3.62
C ALA A 370 14.56 -16.10 -2.84
N ALA A 371 13.91 -15.42 -1.87
CA ALA A 371 12.82 -15.97 -1.10
C ALA A 371 11.56 -16.29 -1.93
N ALA A 372 11.40 -15.67 -3.12
CA ALA A 372 10.28 -15.91 -4.03
C ALA A 372 10.56 -17.00 -5.10
N LEU A 373 11.79 -17.53 -5.20
CA LEU A 373 12.13 -18.58 -6.15
C LEU A 373 11.22 -19.82 -6.12
N PRO A 374 10.71 -20.27 -4.94
CA PRO A 374 9.78 -21.40 -4.90
C PRO A 374 8.49 -21.13 -5.66
N ASP A 375 7.98 -19.90 -5.63
CA ASP A 375 6.82 -19.54 -6.44
C ASP A 375 7.15 -19.43 -7.92
N PHE A 376 8.28 -18.85 -8.27
CA PHE A 376 8.72 -18.77 -9.66
C PHE A 376 8.79 -20.17 -10.32
N ALA A 377 9.16 -21.19 -9.55
CA ALA A 377 9.18 -22.58 -10.00
C ALA A 377 7.78 -23.22 -10.06
N SER A 378 6.87 -22.85 -9.16
CA SER A 378 5.53 -23.47 -9.04
C SER A 378 4.43 -22.74 -9.80
N GLY A 379 4.55 -21.43 -10.00
CA GLY A 379 3.56 -20.57 -10.64
C GLY A 379 2.26 -20.39 -9.83
N GLN A 380 2.29 -20.63 -8.52
CA GLN A 380 1.10 -20.55 -7.68
C GLN A 380 0.68 -19.10 -7.38
N ASN A 381 1.66 -18.22 -7.18
CA ASN A 381 1.40 -16.79 -7.03
C ASN A 381 1.36 -16.11 -8.41
N SER A 382 2.38 -16.30 -9.26
CA SER A 382 2.45 -15.72 -10.60
C SER A 382 2.54 -16.79 -11.68
N PRO A 383 1.42 -17.24 -12.27
CA PRO A 383 1.43 -18.12 -13.44
C PRO A 383 2.18 -17.54 -14.65
N ALA A 384 2.27 -16.21 -14.74
CA ALA A 384 3.05 -15.55 -15.80
C ALA A 384 4.57 -15.67 -15.62
N GLY A 385 5.05 -16.20 -14.48
CA GLY A 385 6.48 -16.35 -14.19
C GLY A 385 7.15 -15.01 -13.91
N SER A 386 6.52 -14.16 -13.08
CA SER A 386 7.04 -12.86 -12.69
C SER A 386 7.13 -12.71 -11.16
N ILE A 387 8.13 -11.97 -10.70
CA ILE A 387 8.27 -11.55 -9.31
C ILE A 387 8.07 -10.04 -9.26
N TYR A 388 7.02 -9.60 -8.58
CA TYR A 388 6.64 -8.18 -8.53
C TYR A 388 7.25 -7.51 -7.29
N VAL A 389 8.14 -6.54 -7.52
CA VAL A 389 8.80 -5.77 -6.47
C VAL A 389 8.36 -4.32 -6.55
N VAL A 390 7.75 -3.83 -5.48
CA VAL A 390 7.43 -2.41 -5.31
C VAL A 390 8.67 -1.68 -4.81
N LYS A 391 9.07 -0.60 -5.49
CA LYS A 391 10.23 0.21 -5.11
C LYS A 391 9.77 1.61 -4.70
N PRO A 392 9.81 1.92 -3.38
CA PRO A 392 9.37 3.20 -2.84
C PRO A 392 10.47 4.26 -2.88
N LYS A 393 10.07 5.51 -2.68
CA LYS A 393 10.95 6.64 -2.31
C LYS A 393 12.15 6.85 -3.24
N MET A 394 11.94 6.65 -4.56
CA MET A 394 12.93 6.95 -5.59
C MET A 394 12.81 8.41 -6.03
N HIS A 395 13.96 9.09 -6.18
CA HIS A 395 14.06 10.49 -6.58
C HIS A 395 14.57 10.64 -8.02
N GLY A 396 13.65 10.44 -8.98
CA GLY A 396 13.90 10.66 -10.39
C GLY A 396 14.46 9.45 -11.16
N PRO A 397 14.70 9.61 -12.48
CA PRO A 397 14.99 8.51 -13.38
C PRO A 397 16.31 7.79 -13.12
N ASP A 398 17.33 8.47 -12.60
CA ASP A 398 18.61 7.86 -12.28
C ASP A 398 18.49 6.79 -11.19
N GLU A 399 17.63 7.03 -10.21
CA GLU A 399 17.38 6.08 -9.13
C GLU A 399 16.51 4.91 -9.57
N VAL A 400 15.59 5.15 -10.52
CA VAL A 400 14.84 4.07 -11.17
C VAL A 400 15.79 3.21 -12.01
N ALA A 401 16.70 3.82 -12.76
CA ALA A 401 17.71 3.10 -13.53
C ALA A 401 18.63 2.26 -12.62
N PHE A 402 19.01 2.77 -11.47
CA PHE A 402 19.77 2.04 -10.46
C PHE A 402 19.00 0.85 -9.88
N ALA A 403 17.69 0.99 -9.63
CA ALA A 403 16.85 -0.14 -9.22
C ALA A 403 16.78 -1.22 -10.32
N VAL A 404 16.67 -0.81 -11.58
CA VAL A 404 16.71 -1.73 -12.73
C VAL A 404 18.04 -2.46 -12.82
N GLU A 405 19.18 -1.75 -12.71
CA GLU A 405 20.51 -2.37 -12.67
C GLU A 405 20.64 -3.38 -11.52
N THR A 406 20.13 -3.03 -10.35
CA THR A 406 20.12 -3.94 -9.18
C THR A 406 19.35 -5.21 -9.52
N PHE A 407 18.17 -5.10 -10.11
CA PHE A 407 17.35 -6.27 -10.49
C PHE A 407 18.00 -7.11 -11.60
N ASP A 408 18.68 -6.50 -12.57
CA ASP A 408 19.45 -7.22 -13.58
C ASP A 408 20.53 -8.08 -12.93
N MET A 409 21.24 -7.56 -11.91
CA MET A 409 22.25 -8.34 -11.18
C MET A 409 21.63 -9.46 -10.34
N VAL A 410 20.46 -9.23 -9.73
CA VAL A 410 19.70 -10.27 -9.01
C VAL A 410 19.28 -11.39 -9.98
N GLU A 411 18.72 -11.05 -11.14
CA GLU A 411 18.31 -12.02 -12.16
C GLU A 411 19.49 -12.86 -12.64
N GLN A 412 20.65 -12.24 -12.88
CA GLN A 412 21.87 -12.95 -13.27
C GLN A 412 22.35 -13.91 -12.19
N LEU A 413 22.41 -13.47 -10.93
CA LEU A 413 22.84 -14.31 -9.81
C LEU A 413 21.91 -15.48 -9.58
N LEU A 414 20.62 -15.26 -9.64
CA LEU A 414 19.59 -16.27 -9.39
C LEU A 414 19.21 -17.07 -10.63
N GLN A 415 19.90 -16.85 -11.75
CA GLN A 415 19.69 -17.54 -13.04
C GLN A 415 18.24 -17.42 -13.54
N LEU A 416 17.62 -16.27 -13.30
CA LEU A 416 16.28 -15.95 -13.79
C LEU A 416 16.35 -15.42 -15.23
N PRO A 417 15.30 -15.63 -16.04
CA PRO A 417 15.18 -14.94 -17.33
C PRO A 417 15.18 -13.42 -17.15
N ALA A 418 15.74 -12.70 -18.11
CA ALA A 418 15.76 -11.25 -18.08
C ALA A 418 14.35 -10.66 -17.96
N ASN A 419 14.19 -9.62 -17.15
CA ASN A 419 12.93 -8.95 -16.84
C ASN A 419 11.87 -9.86 -16.14
N SER A 420 12.31 -10.94 -15.47
CA SER A 420 11.41 -11.71 -14.56
C SER A 420 11.00 -10.90 -13.34
N ILE A 421 11.89 -10.03 -12.84
CA ILE A 421 11.56 -9.10 -11.76
C ILE A 421 10.88 -7.88 -12.36
N LYS A 422 9.60 -7.68 -11.99
CA LYS A 422 8.84 -6.50 -12.37
C LYS A 422 8.98 -5.42 -11.30
N ILE A 423 9.03 -4.17 -11.72
CA ILE A 423 9.10 -3.02 -10.82
C ILE A 423 7.76 -2.30 -10.73
N GLY A 424 7.32 -2.03 -9.51
CA GLY A 424 6.30 -1.03 -9.23
C GLY A 424 6.97 0.26 -8.79
N ILE A 425 6.80 1.34 -9.54
CA ILE A 425 7.35 2.66 -9.22
C ILE A 425 6.34 3.40 -8.35
N MET A 426 6.72 3.71 -7.11
CA MET A 426 5.95 4.65 -6.31
C MET A 426 6.27 6.07 -6.76
N ASP A 427 5.26 6.77 -7.26
CA ASP A 427 5.32 8.20 -7.57
C ASP A 427 4.97 8.97 -6.29
N GLU A 428 5.95 9.13 -5.42
CA GLU A 428 5.77 9.67 -4.08
C GLU A 428 6.87 10.65 -3.65
N GLU A 429 7.76 10.98 -4.59
CA GLU A 429 8.77 12.01 -4.41
C GLU A 429 8.65 13.05 -5.53
N ARG A 430 8.78 14.33 -5.21
CA ARG A 430 8.55 15.44 -6.15
C ARG A 430 9.38 15.31 -7.42
N ARG A 431 10.67 14.93 -7.29
CA ARG A 431 11.57 14.75 -8.43
C ARG A 431 11.14 13.60 -9.34
N THR A 432 10.53 12.55 -8.79
CA THR A 432 9.93 11.47 -9.60
C THR A 432 8.68 11.97 -10.31
N THR A 433 7.79 12.67 -9.62
CA THR A 433 6.55 13.20 -10.22
C THR A 433 6.83 14.07 -11.44
N VAL A 434 7.72 15.06 -11.32
CA VAL A 434 8.01 16.00 -12.43
C VAL A 434 8.80 15.38 -13.59
N ASN A 435 9.39 14.19 -13.37
CA ASN A 435 10.14 13.41 -14.37
C ASN A 435 9.54 12.03 -14.61
N LEU A 436 8.25 11.83 -14.33
CA LEU A 436 7.62 10.49 -14.30
C LEU A 436 7.78 9.74 -15.62
N LYS A 437 7.65 10.43 -16.77
CA LYS A 437 7.84 9.82 -18.09
C LYS A 437 9.23 9.21 -18.25
N GLU A 438 10.27 9.90 -17.79
CA GLU A 438 11.66 9.40 -17.85
C GLU A 438 11.93 8.32 -16.80
N CYS A 439 11.28 8.37 -15.64
CA CYS A 439 11.29 7.28 -14.67
C CYS A 439 10.72 5.98 -15.26
N ILE A 440 9.57 6.08 -15.93
CA ILE A 440 8.96 4.94 -16.65
C ILE A 440 9.89 4.45 -17.77
N ARG A 441 10.51 5.36 -18.53
CA ARG A 441 11.46 5.01 -19.60
C ARG A 441 12.63 4.19 -19.08
N ALA A 442 13.19 4.56 -17.93
CA ALA A 442 14.29 3.85 -17.30
C ALA A 442 13.94 2.39 -16.95
N ALA A 443 12.64 2.09 -16.76
CA ALA A 443 12.16 0.76 -16.43
C ALA A 443 11.20 0.17 -17.48
N LYS A 444 11.19 0.68 -18.72
CA LYS A 444 10.16 0.39 -19.74
C LYS A 444 9.95 -1.10 -20.04
N SER A 445 10.97 -1.95 -19.85
CA SER A 445 10.92 -3.40 -20.13
C SER A 445 10.39 -4.22 -18.95
N ARG A 446 10.29 -3.63 -17.73
CA ARG A 446 9.90 -4.36 -16.51
C ARG A 446 8.88 -3.64 -15.61
N VAL A 447 8.42 -2.41 -15.95
CA VAL A 447 7.47 -1.68 -15.12
C VAL A 447 6.10 -2.36 -15.10
N ALA A 448 5.60 -2.70 -13.89
CA ALA A 448 4.32 -3.35 -13.68
C ALA A 448 3.26 -2.39 -13.14
N PHE A 449 3.66 -1.31 -12.46
CA PHE A 449 2.76 -0.24 -12.08
C PHE A 449 3.49 1.08 -11.78
N ILE A 450 2.70 2.15 -11.79
CA ILE A 450 2.95 3.42 -11.10
C ILE A 450 1.82 3.63 -10.10
N ASN A 451 2.12 4.25 -8.96
CA ASN A 451 1.11 4.52 -7.94
C ASN A 451 1.40 5.87 -7.27
N THR A 452 0.35 6.67 -7.05
CA THR A 452 0.45 7.91 -6.30
C THR A 452 0.47 7.63 -4.80
N GLY A 453 1.65 7.83 -4.16
CA GLY A 453 1.83 7.80 -2.71
C GLY A 453 1.70 9.21 -2.12
N PHE A 454 0.48 9.76 -2.11
CA PHE A 454 0.25 11.18 -1.80
C PHE A 454 0.71 11.60 -0.40
N LEU A 455 0.83 10.67 0.55
CA LEU A 455 1.29 10.96 1.91
C LEU A 455 2.80 11.30 1.90
N ASP A 456 3.64 10.41 1.39
CA ASP A 456 5.07 10.67 1.22
C ASP A 456 5.31 11.86 0.29
N ARG A 457 4.54 11.95 -0.80
CA ARG A 457 4.62 13.08 -1.75
C ARG A 457 4.36 14.43 -1.07
N THR A 458 3.42 14.49 -0.12
CA THR A 458 3.17 15.69 0.69
C THR A 458 4.34 15.99 1.63
N GLY A 459 4.90 14.97 2.27
CA GLY A 459 6.08 15.12 3.12
C GLY A 459 7.29 15.66 2.34
N ASP A 460 7.52 15.14 1.13
CA ASP A 460 8.58 15.61 0.25
C ASP A 460 8.32 17.04 -0.29
N GLU A 461 7.07 17.38 -0.61
CA GLU A 461 6.71 18.75 -1.00
C GLU A 461 7.07 19.76 0.09
N ILE A 462 6.73 19.48 1.35
CA ILE A 462 7.06 20.34 2.49
C ILE A 462 8.57 20.46 2.65
N HIS A 463 9.30 19.34 2.63
CA HIS A 463 10.76 19.33 2.83
C HIS A 463 11.49 20.03 1.69
N THR A 464 11.20 19.67 0.45
CA THR A 464 11.85 20.26 -0.73
C THR A 464 11.62 21.77 -0.81
N SER A 465 10.46 22.23 -0.34
CA SER A 465 10.07 23.64 -0.38
C SER A 465 10.17 24.32 0.99
N MET A 466 10.96 23.78 1.91
CA MET A 466 11.06 24.22 3.31
C MET A 466 11.26 25.73 3.46
N TYR A 467 12.08 26.33 2.60
CA TYR A 467 12.44 27.76 2.66
C TYR A 467 11.58 28.67 1.76
N ALA A 468 10.53 28.12 1.16
CA ALA A 468 9.64 28.90 0.30
C ALA A 468 8.67 29.82 1.08
N GLY A 469 8.36 29.48 2.32
CA GLY A 469 7.41 30.16 3.18
C GLY A 469 6.70 29.19 4.12
N ALA A 470 5.84 29.73 4.97
CA ALA A 470 5.01 28.92 5.85
C ALA A 470 4.01 28.11 5.04
N MET A 471 3.99 26.80 5.20
CA MET A 471 3.03 25.90 4.55
C MET A 471 1.60 26.15 5.04
N ILE A 472 0.63 25.99 4.16
CA ILE A 472 -0.79 25.98 4.55
C ILE A 472 -1.05 24.84 5.54
N ARG A 473 -2.20 24.88 6.25
CA ARG A 473 -2.56 23.82 7.20
C ARG A 473 -2.62 22.45 6.51
N LYS A 474 -2.29 21.41 7.23
CA LYS A 474 -2.27 20.02 6.71
C LYS A 474 -3.60 19.61 6.06
N GLY A 475 -4.73 20.00 6.65
CA GLY A 475 -6.06 19.75 6.09
C GLY A 475 -6.28 20.42 4.74
N ASP A 476 -5.73 21.62 4.54
CA ASP A 476 -5.89 22.41 3.31
C ASP A 476 -5.02 21.87 2.15
N MET A 477 -3.97 21.09 2.45
CA MET A 477 -3.09 20.45 1.45
C MET A 477 -3.87 19.60 0.45
N LYS A 478 -4.93 18.92 0.88
CA LYS A 478 -5.76 18.05 0.03
C LYS A 478 -6.45 18.78 -1.12
N ALA A 479 -6.63 20.09 -1.00
CA ALA A 479 -7.27 20.94 -2.00
C ALA A 479 -6.25 21.83 -2.77
N ALA A 480 -4.95 21.68 -2.49
CA ALA A 480 -3.92 22.45 -3.15
C ALA A 480 -3.76 22.06 -4.64
N THR A 481 -3.38 23.03 -5.48
CA THR A 481 -3.23 22.85 -6.92
C THR A 481 -2.25 21.70 -7.26
N TRP A 482 -1.11 21.66 -6.58
CA TRP A 482 -0.06 20.67 -6.86
C TRP A 482 -0.53 19.23 -6.70
N ILE A 483 -1.35 18.94 -5.66
CA ILE A 483 -1.79 17.56 -5.39
C ILE A 483 -2.84 17.10 -6.39
N SER A 484 -3.76 17.98 -6.80
CA SER A 484 -4.74 17.66 -7.84
C SER A 484 -4.05 17.45 -9.19
N ALA A 485 -3.08 18.31 -9.52
CA ALA A 485 -2.27 18.17 -10.71
C ALA A 485 -1.43 16.87 -10.71
N TYR A 486 -0.82 16.54 -9.59
CA TYR A 486 -0.06 15.31 -9.39
C TYR A 486 -0.90 14.04 -9.63
N GLU A 487 -2.11 14.01 -9.08
CA GLU A 487 -3.02 12.87 -9.23
C GLU A 487 -3.47 12.67 -10.69
N ASP A 488 -3.74 13.76 -11.42
CA ASP A 488 -4.09 13.71 -12.84
C ASP A 488 -2.88 13.41 -13.73
N TRP A 489 -1.72 14.04 -13.44
CA TRP A 489 -0.47 13.84 -14.17
C TRP A 489 0.00 12.39 -14.18
N ASN A 490 -0.08 11.72 -13.04
CA ASN A 490 0.30 10.32 -12.94
C ASN A 490 -0.49 9.43 -13.92
N VAL A 491 -1.80 9.62 -14.01
CA VAL A 491 -2.65 8.88 -14.94
C VAL A 491 -2.34 9.24 -16.39
N ASP A 492 -2.25 10.54 -16.70
CA ASP A 492 -2.04 11.02 -18.07
C ASP A 492 -0.69 10.53 -18.64
N VAL A 493 0.38 10.59 -17.83
CA VAL A 493 1.71 10.07 -18.19
C VAL A 493 1.69 8.56 -18.34
N GLY A 494 1.06 7.83 -17.42
CA GLY A 494 0.93 6.38 -17.53
C GLY A 494 0.23 5.95 -18.81
N LEU A 495 -0.88 6.60 -19.15
CA LEU A 495 -1.61 6.34 -20.40
C LEU A 495 -0.77 6.69 -21.63
N ALA A 496 -0.07 7.83 -21.63
CA ALA A 496 0.82 8.25 -22.72
C ALA A 496 1.98 7.26 -22.92
N CYS A 497 2.45 6.58 -21.86
CA CYS A 497 3.48 5.56 -21.92
C CYS A 497 2.93 4.15 -22.25
N GLY A 498 1.64 3.99 -22.56
CA GLY A 498 1.05 2.72 -22.99
C GLY A 498 0.75 1.73 -21.88
N PHE A 499 0.40 2.18 -20.68
CA PHE A 499 0.07 1.31 -19.54
C PHE A 499 -1.24 0.53 -19.71
N SER A 500 -2.21 1.09 -20.44
CA SER A 500 -3.51 0.43 -20.62
C SER A 500 -3.37 -0.98 -21.17
N GLY A 501 -3.87 -1.98 -20.45
CA GLY A 501 -3.77 -3.39 -20.81
C GLY A 501 -2.39 -4.03 -20.61
N LYS A 502 -1.42 -3.33 -20.00
CA LYS A 502 -0.05 -3.85 -19.76
C LYS A 502 0.41 -3.68 -18.30
N ALA A 503 -0.01 -2.63 -17.61
CA ALA A 503 0.45 -2.28 -16.27
C ALA A 503 -0.61 -1.52 -15.48
N GLN A 504 -0.45 -1.44 -14.16
CA GLN A 504 -1.38 -0.72 -13.28
C GLN A 504 -1.05 0.77 -13.20
N ILE A 505 -2.11 1.57 -13.11
CA ILE A 505 -2.09 2.95 -12.65
C ILE A 505 -2.84 2.97 -11.33
N GLY A 506 -2.12 3.09 -10.22
CA GLY A 506 -2.66 2.96 -8.88
C GLY A 506 -2.83 4.29 -8.16
N LYS A 507 -3.69 4.27 -7.15
CA LYS A 507 -3.95 5.42 -6.28
C LYS A 507 -3.88 5.04 -4.81
N GLY A 508 -3.79 6.07 -3.97
CA GLY A 508 -3.48 5.98 -2.55
C GLY A 508 -4.51 5.30 -1.66
N MET A 509 -4.11 5.17 -0.40
CA MET A 509 -4.82 4.49 0.67
C MET A 509 -6.09 5.23 1.11
N TRP A 510 -7.14 4.48 1.46
CA TRP A 510 -8.22 4.96 2.30
C TRP A 510 -7.78 4.85 3.77
N ALA A 511 -7.54 5.98 4.42
CA ALA A 511 -6.91 6.00 5.75
C ALA A 511 -7.86 5.73 6.92
N MET A 512 -9.18 5.73 6.71
CA MET A 512 -10.21 5.64 7.77
C MET A 512 -10.90 4.26 7.76
N PRO A 513 -10.31 3.22 8.39
CA PRO A 513 -10.78 1.83 8.26
C PRO A 513 -12.16 1.58 8.84
N ASP A 514 -12.64 2.45 9.74
CA ASP A 514 -13.97 2.34 10.37
C ASP A 514 -15.05 3.14 9.62
N MET A 515 -14.69 3.97 8.64
CA MET A 515 -15.61 4.85 7.88
C MET A 515 -15.88 4.27 6.48
N MET A 516 -16.59 3.14 6.43
CA MET A 516 -16.86 2.43 5.19
C MET A 516 -17.99 3.08 4.38
N ALA A 517 -18.95 3.73 5.02
CA ALA A 517 -19.97 4.51 4.33
C ALA A 517 -19.35 5.66 3.50
N ASP A 518 -18.43 6.40 4.10
CA ASP A 518 -17.70 7.47 3.41
C ASP A 518 -16.81 6.91 2.29
N MET A 519 -16.17 5.76 2.51
CA MET A 519 -15.38 5.10 1.48
C MET A 519 -16.23 4.73 0.27
N ILE A 520 -17.40 4.14 0.49
CA ILE A 520 -18.34 3.80 -0.60
C ILE A 520 -18.77 5.07 -1.34
N ALA A 521 -19.02 6.17 -0.64
CA ALA A 521 -19.47 7.41 -1.26
C ALA A 521 -18.37 8.12 -2.07
N GLN A 522 -17.11 8.06 -1.63
CA GLN A 522 -16.03 8.93 -2.14
C GLN A 522 -15.01 8.21 -3.01
N LYS A 523 -14.65 6.95 -2.70
CA LYS A 523 -13.50 6.28 -3.32
C LYS A 523 -13.75 5.83 -4.78
N SER A 524 -14.98 5.94 -5.27
CA SER A 524 -15.29 5.82 -6.69
C SER A 524 -14.54 6.87 -7.57
N ALA A 525 -14.05 7.96 -6.96
CA ALA A 525 -13.22 8.94 -7.63
C ALA A 525 -11.96 8.32 -8.27
N HIS A 526 -11.34 7.30 -7.64
CA HIS A 526 -10.14 6.66 -8.14
C HIS A 526 -10.35 5.93 -9.48
N PRO A 527 -11.27 4.95 -9.62
CA PRO A 527 -11.53 4.34 -10.92
C PRO A 527 -12.07 5.35 -11.95
N ASN A 528 -12.85 6.36 -11.55
CA ASN A 528 -13.31 7.43 -12.43
C ASN A 528 -12.16 8.33 -12.93
N ALA A 529 -11.08 8.47 -12.17
CA ALA A 529 -9.86 9.15 -12.60
C ALA A 529 -9.01 8.32 -13.59
N GLY A 530 -9.36 7.05 -13.83
CA GLY A 530 -8.65 6.14 -14.74
C GLY A 530 -7.66 5.20 -14.03
N ALA A 531 -7.69 5.14 -12.69
CA ALA A 531 -6.86 4.21 -11.93
C ALA A 531 -7.49 2.81 -11.91
N ASN A 532 -6.73 1.81 -12.35
CA ASN A 532 -7.18 0.41 -12.34
C ASN A 532 -6.86 -0.34 -11.04
N CYS A 533 -6.18 0.30 -10.09
CA CYS A 533 -6.13 -0.16 -8.70
C CYS A 533 -6.08 1.03 -7.73
N ALA A 534 -6.47 0.77 -6.47
CA ALA A 534 -6.30 1.71 -5.38
C ALA A 534 -6.16 0.97 -4.06
N TRP A 535 -5.40 1.56 -3.14
CA TRP A 535 -5.09 0.92 -1.87
C TRP A 535 -6.23 1.01 -0.87
N VAL A 536 -6.40 -0.06 -0.11
CA VAL A 536 -7.40 -0.19 0.95
C VAL A 536 -6.78 -0.80 2.22
N PRO A 537 -7.28 -0.41 3.44
CA PRO A 537 -6.62 -0.74 4.70
C PRO A 537 -6.98 -2.12 5.26
N SER A 538 -7.96 -2.82 4.69
CA SER A 538 -8.44 -4.09 5.25
C SER A 538 -9.15 -4.95 4.21
N PRO A 539 -9.29 -6.28 4.44
CA PRO A 539 -10.10 -7.16 3.61
C PRO A 539 -11.56 -6.70 3.45
N THR A 540 -12.16 -6.18 4.52
CA THR A 540 -13.52 -5.61 4.48
C THR A 540 -13.59 -4.41 3.55
N ALA A 541 -12.64 -3.48 3.65
CA ALA A 541 -12.55 -2.34 2.76
C ALA A 541 -12.31 -2.78 1.30
N ALA A 542 -11.52 -3.83 1.07
CA ALA A 542 -11.34 -4.40 -0.28
C ALA A 542 -12.67 -4.91 -0.87
N THR A 543 -13.46 -5.64 -0.06
CA THR A 543 -14.78 -6.13 -0.49
C THR A 543 -15.71 -4.99 -0.90
N LEU A 544 -15.77 -3.93 -0.10
CA LEU A 544 -16.64 -2.79 -0.39
C LEU A 544 -16.08 -1.89 -1.52
N HIS A 545 -14.77 -1.75 -1.63
CA HIS A 545 -14.17 -0.97 -2.72
C HIS A 545 -14.29 -1.67 -4.09
N ALA A 546 -14.33 -3.00 -4.13
CA ALA A 546 -14.56 -3.76 -5.37
C ALA A 546 -15.88 -3.39 -6.07
N LEU A 547 -16.87 -2.93 -5.31
CA LEU A 547 -18.16 -2.46 -5.86
C LEU A 547 -17.98 -1.29 -6.83
N HIS A 548 -16.99 -0.43 -6.61
CA HIS A 548 -16.69 0.67 -7.53
C HIS A 548 -16.15 0.18 -8.87
N TYR A 549 -15.40 -0.93 -8.89
CA TYR A 549 -14.89 -1.54 -10.13
C TYR A 549 -15.96 -2.35 -10.85
N HIS A 550 -17.01 -2.82 -10.15
CA HIS A 550 -18.22 -3.30 -10.80
C HIS A 550 -19.03 -2.17 -11.46
N ALA A 551 -19.03 -0.98 -10.86
CA ALA A 551 -19.76 0.18 -11.37
C ALA A 551 -19.03 0.89 -12.52
N VAL A 552 -17.70 0.98 -12.48
CA VAL A 552 -16.86 1.71 -13.42
C VAL A 552 -16.05 0.74 -14.28
N ASP A 553 -16.25 0.78 -15.58
CA ASP A 553 -15.36 0.12 -16.56
C ASP A 553 -14.11 0.99 -16.74
N VAL A 554 -13.05 0.62 -16.02
CA VAL A 554 -11.80 1.41 -16.00
C VAL A 554 -11.11 1.37 -17.35
N ALA A 555 -11.15 0.26 -18.09
CA ALA A 555 -10.53 0.17 -19.41
C ALA A 555 -11.18 1.17 -20.39
N LYS A 556 -12.51 1.24 -20.38
CA LYS A 556 -13.27 2.24 -21.13
C LYS A 556 -12.90 3.66 -20.68
N ARG A 557 -12.81 3.87 -19.35
CA ARG A 557 -12.45 5.18 -18.80
C ARG A 557 -11.05 5.61 -19.22
N GLN A 558 -10.06 4.71 -19.20
CA GLN A 558 -8.71 4.96 -19.69
C GLN A 558 -8.70 5.32 -21.17
N ALA A 559 -9.48 4.63 -21.99
CA ALA A 559 -9.63 4.97 -23.41
C ALA A 559 -10.21 6.37 -23.64
N GLU A 560 -11.16 6.83 -22.79
CA GLU A 560 -11.72 8.18 -22.82
C GLU A 560 -10.71 9.26 -22.39
N LEU A 561 -9.74 8.91 -21.56
CA LEU A 561 -8.70 9.80 -21.04
C LEU A 561 -7.44 9.83 -21.93
N ALA A 562 -7.22 8.80 -22.73
CA ALA A 562 -6.05 8.70 -23.60
C ALA A 562 -5.86 9.93 -24.47
N GLY A 563 -4.64 10.44 -24.51
CA GLY A 563 -4.27 11.65 -25.28
C GLY A 563 -4.71 12.98 -24.64
N LYS A 564 -5.27 12.96 -23.43
CA LYS A 564 -5.56 14.19 -22.68
C LYS A 564 -4.35 14.56 -21.81
N SER A 565 -4.18 15.86 -21.58
CA SER A 565 -3.24 16.44 -20.62
C SER A 565 -4.06 17.32 -19.68
N ARG A 566 -4.37 16.80 -18.48
CA ARG A 566 -5.23 17.46 -17.51
C ARG A 566 -4.46 18.33 -16.53
N ALA A 567 -3.15 18.10 -16.42
CA ALA A 567 -2.25 18.84 -15.55
C ALA A 567 -0.99 19.28 -16.29
N SER A 568 -0.34 20.31 -15.79
CA SER A 568 0.94 20.80 -16.28
C SER A 568 2.04 20.65 -15.23
N ARG A 569 3.31 20.67 -15.66
CA ARG A 569 4.45 20.66 -14.75
C ARG A 569 4.43 21.89 -13.82
N SER A 570 4.02 23.05 -14.33
CA SER A 570 3.90 24.27 -13.53
C SER A 570 2.84 24.15 -12.41
N ASP A 571 1.75 23.41 -12.65
CA ASP A 571 0.74 23.15 -11.61
C ASP A 571 1.33 22.25 -10.50
N ILE A 572 2.12 21.24 -10.87
CA ILE A 572 2.81 20.35 -9.92
C ILE A 572 3.85 21.13 -9.10
N LEU A 573 4.53 22.08 -9.72
CA LEU A 573 5.56 22.92 -9.09
C LEU A 573 4.98 24.09 -8.27
N SER A 574 3.65 24.23 -8.20
CA SER A 574 3.01 25.24 -7.36
C SER A 574 3.18 24.88 -5.87
N ILE A 575 3.95 25.72 -5.17
CA ILE A 575 4.30 25.45 -3.75
C ILE A 575 3.14 25.86 -2.84
N PRO A 576 2.68 24.99 -1.92
CA PRO A 576 1.51 25.26 -1.07
C PRO A 576 1.84 26.14 0.15
N VAL A 577 2.37 27.35 -0.08
CA VAL A 577 2.65 28.32 0.98
C VAL A 577 1.47 29.26 1.23
N ALA A 578 1.30 29.65 2.48
CA ALA A 578 0.30 30.64 2.86
C ALA A 578 0.76 32.03 2.45
N SER A 579 -0.03 32.70 1.59
CA SER A 579 0.30 34.04 1.08
C SER A 579 0.30 35.13 2.17
N ARG A 580 -0.52 34.97 3.19
CA ARG A 580 -0.60 35.86 4.39
C ARG A 580 -1.12 35.04 5.57
N PRO A 581 -0.25 34.30 6.27
CA PRO A 581 -0.67 33.52 7.42
C PRO A 581 -1.15 34.47 8.52
N ASN A 582 -2.45 34.45 8.77
CA ASN A 582 -3.13 35.25 9.81
C ASN A 582 -3.99 34.38 10.71
N TRP A 583 -3.56 33.14 10.90
CA TRP A 583 -4.24 32.20 11.78
C TRP A 583 -4.25 32.69 13.23
N SER A 584 -5.35 32.47 13.92
CA SER A 584 -5.44 32.78 15.35
C SER A 584 -4.52 31.85 16.17
N ALA A 585 -4.16 32.28 17.37
CA ALA A 585 -3.39 31.43 18.29
C ALA A 585 -4.11 30.10 18.59
N GLU A 586 -5.44 30.09 18.55
CA GLU A 586 -6.26 28.89 18.72
C GLU A 586 -6.15 27.95 17.52
N ASP A 587 -6.20 28.47 16.29
CA ASP A 587 -6.01 27.69 15.06
C ASP A 587 -4.60 27.07 15.01
N ILE A 588 -3.58 27.85 15.36
CA ILE A 588 -2.20 27.36 15.40
C ILE A 588 -2.07 26.22 16.41
N ARG A 589 -2.59 26.40 17.63
CA ARG A 589 -2.55 25.38 18.67
C ARG A 589 -3.34 24.13 18.28
N ALA A 590 -4.50 24.27 17.61
CA ALA A 590 -5.29 23.14 17.12
C ALA A 590 -4.54 22.32 16.07
N GLU A 591 -3.88 22.98 15.11
CA GLU A 591 -3.05 22.33 14.08
C GLU A 591 -1.85 21.59 14.69
N LEU A 592 -1.16 22.23 15.66
CA LEU A 592 -0.07 21.60 16.41
C LEU A 592 -0.53 20.37 17.18
N ARG A 593 -1.67 20.43 17.86
CA ARG A 593 -2.27 19.28 18.58
C ARG A 593 -2.56 18.12 17.65
N ASN A 594 -3.17 18.40 16.50
CA ASN A 594 -3.49 17.36 15.51
C ASN A 594 -2.23 16.66 14.98
N ASN A 595 -1.19 17.43 14.65
CA ASN A 595 0.09 16.88 14.21
C ASN A 595 0.81 16.12 15.33
N ALA A 596 0.91 16.69 16.54
CA ALA A 596 1.59 16.09 17.68
C ALA A 596 0.93 14.77 18.11
N GLN A 597 -0.40 14.70 18.09
CA GLN A 597 -1.10 13.46 18.42
C GLN A 597 -0.79 12.33 17.41
N GLY A 598 -0.83 12.61 16.11
CA GLY A 598 -0.47 11.64 15.08
C GLY A 598 0.99 11.17 15.25
N ILE A 599 1.92 12.10 15.49
CA ILE A 599 3.33 11.79 15.73
C ILE A 599 3.48 10.87 16.94
N LEU A 600 3.00 11.29 18.10
CA LEU A 600 3.19 10.55 19.37
C LEU A 600 2.48 9.20 19.36
N GLY A 601 1.23 9.17 18.88
CA GLY A 601 0.44 7.94 18.83
C GLY A 601 1.04 6.86 17.91
N TYR A 602 1.74 7.28 16.85
CA TYR A 602 2.47 6.37 15.97
C TYR A 602 3.85 5.98 16.54
N VAL A 603 4.64 6.98 16.94
CA VAL A 603 6.05 6.79 17.37
C VAL A 603 6.14 5.90 18.60
N VAL A 604 5.23 6.04 19.58
CA VAL A 604 5.27 5.24 20.81
C VAL A 604 5.15 3.74 20.52
N ARG A 605 4.25 3.35 19.63
CA ARG A 605 4.11 1.92 19.23
C ARG A 605 5.28 1.43 18.39
N TRP A 606 5.80 2.29 17.51
CA TRP A 606 6.94 1.96 16.67
C TRP A 606 8.21 1.72 17.52
N ILE A 607 8.51 2.64 18.44
CA ILE A 607 9.71 2.59 19.27
C ILE A 607 9.60 1.50 20.35
N ASP A 608 8.52 1.48 21.13
CA ASP A 608 8.42 0.63 22.30
C ASP A 608 7.99 -0.80 21.94
N GLN A 609 7.11 -0.97 20.96
CA GLN A 609 6.51 -2.26 20.63
C GLN A 609 7.01 -2.86 19.31
N GLY A 610 7.71 -2.11 18.46
CA GLY A 610 8.11 -2.56 17.11
C GLY A 610 6.93 -2.72 16.15
N VAL A 611 5.88 -1.93 16.31
CA VAL A 611 4.68 -1.95 15.47
C VAL A 611 4.76 -0.83 14.44
N GLY A 612 4.96 -1.19 13.18
CA GLY A 612 5.18 -0.26 12.07
C GLY A 612 3.91 0.30 11.43
N CYS A 613 2.75 -0.33 11.63
CA CYS A 613 1.46 0.14 11.15
C CYS A 613 0.39 -0.11 12.20
N SER A 614 -0.34 0.93 12.59
CA SER A 614 -1.37 0.82 13.62
C SER A 614 -2.52 1.79 13.38
N LYS A 615 -3.69 1.45 13.96
CA LYS A 615 -4.82 2.38 14.02
C LYS A 615 -4.58 3.36 15.16
N VAL A 616 -4.29 4.61 14.81
CA VAL A 616 -4.05 5.72 15.76
C VAL A 616 -5.28 6.62 15.78
N PRO A 617 -5.92 6.85 16.93
CA PRO A 617 -7.02 7.81 17.01
C PRO A 617 -6.51 9.25 16.79
N ASP A 618 -7.24 10.04 16.01
CA ASP A 618 -7.01 11.49 15.92
C ASP A 618 -7.60 12.24 17.14
N ILE A 619 -7.52 13.58 17.12
CA ILE A 619 -8.08 14.42 18.20
C ILE A 619 -9.61 14.33 18.34
N HIS A 620 -10.31 13.76 17.37
CA HIS A 620 -11.74 13.49 17.38
C HIS A 620 -12.07 12.02 17.65
N ASN A 621 -11.07 11.21 18.04
CA ASN A 621 -11.14 9.75 18.22
C ASN A 621 -11.53 8.98 16.95
N VAL A 622 -11.29 9.53 15.76
CA VAL A 622 -11.39 8.81 14.51
C VAL A 622 -10.12 7.98 14.32
N GLY A 623 -10.26 6.67 14.21
CA GLY A 623 -9.10 5.79 13.99
C GLY A 623 -8.57 5.97 12.57
N LEU A 624 -7.29 6.37 12.46
CA LEU A 624 -6.56 6.47 11.21
C LEU A 624 -5.55 5.33 11.10
N MET A 625 -5.45 4.72 9.94
CA MET A 625 -4.39 3.75 9.67
C MET A 625 -3.11 4.53 9.35
N GLU A 626 -2.20 4.57 10.32
CA GLU A 626 -0.98 5.35 10.27
C GLU A 626 0.23 4.46 9.95
N ASP A 627 1.13 4.99 9.10
CA ASP A 627 2.46 4.44 8.80
C ASP A 627 3.51 5.57 8.79
N ARG A 628 4.74 5.28 8.38
CA ARG A 628 5.81 6.28 8.37
C ARG A 628 5.54 7.48 7.46
N ALA A 629 4.77 7.31 6.40
CA ALA A 629 4.45 8.39 5.47
C ALA A 629 3.65 9.51 6.14
N THR A 630 2.67 9.16 6.97
CA THR A 630 1.89 10.14 7.76
C THR A 630 2.72 10.83 8.82
N LEU A 631 3.64 10.11 9.45
CA LEU A 631 4.60 10.69 10.40
C LEU A 631 5.49 11.75 9.74
N ARG A 632 5.99 11.47 8.50
CA ARG A 632 6.79 12.41 7.71
C ARG A 632 6.06 13.73 7.46
N ILE A 633 4.79 13.69 7.05
CA ILE A 633 4.00 14.90 6.83
C ILE A 633 3.93 15.73 8.12
N SER A 634 3.50 15.10 9.22
CA SER A 634 3.21 15.82 10.46
C SER A 634 4.47 16.44 11.07
N SER A 635 5.60 15.72 11.05
CA SER A 635 6.87 16.24 11.56
C SER A 635 7.45 17.36 10.69
N GLN A 636 7.43 17.22 9.37
CA GLN A 636 7.89 18.25 8.44
C GLN A 636 7.01 19.50 8.48
N HIS A 637 5.72 19.37 8.71
CA HIS A 637 4.80 20.49 8.83
C HIS A 637 5.10 21.34 10.08
N ILE A 638 5.29 20.69 11.24
CA ILE A 638 5.67 21.43 12.47
C ILE A 638 7.06 22.08 12.31
N ALA A 639 8.03 21.35 11.73
CA ALA A 639 9.38 21.89 11.47
C ALA A 639 9.35 23.12 10.55
N ASN A 640 8.49 23.12 9.51
CA ASN A 640 8.28 24.28 8.65
C ASN A 640 7.67 25.47 9.41
N TRP A 641 6.64 25.24 10.22
CA TRP A 641 6.01 26.30 10.99
C TRP A 641 6.93 26.89 12.06
N LEU A 642 7.77 26.06 12.71
CA LEU A 642 8.83 26.53 13.60
C LEU A 642 9.83 27.41 12.85
N HIS A 643 10.28 26.97 11.67
CA HIS A 643 11.25 27.71 10.86
C HIS A 643 10.74 29.11 10.45
N HIS A 644 9.46 29.19 10.08
CA HIS A 644 8.83 30.43 9.63
C HIS A 644 8.21 31.27 10.75
N GLY A 645 8.41 30.91 12.03
CA GLY A 645 7.93 31.66 13.17
C GLY A 645 6.41 31.73 13.32
N ILE A 646 5.69 30.76 12.74
CA ILE A 646 4.22 30.60 12.97
C ILE A 646 3.99 30.13 14.41
N CYS A 647 4.87 29.31 14.94
CA CYS A 647 4.91 28.88 16.34
C CYS A 647 6.38 28.97 16.85
N ASP A 648 6.54 28.99 18.16
CA ASP A 648 7.84 28.89 18.80
C ASP A 648 8.06 27.53 19.46
N ALA A 649 9.30 27.28 19.87
CA ALA A 649 9.70 26.00 20.45
C ALA A 649 8.99 25.71 21.79
N ASP A 650 8.70 26.74 22.60
CA ASP A 650 8.04 26.57 23.87
C ASP A 650 6.59 26.11 23.67
N LEU A 651 5.85 26.74 22.73
CA LEU A 651 4.49 26.34 22.39
C LEU A 651 4.47 24.90 21.85
N VAL A 652 5.39 24.54 20.97
CA VAL A 652 5.47 23.17 20.42
C VAL A 652 5.76 22.16 21.54
N MET A 653 6.71 22.44 22.43
CA MET A 653 7.03 21.57 23.57
C MET A 653 5.82 21.40 24.52
N ASP A 654 5.09 22.49 24.80
CA ASP A 654 3.90 22.44 25.64
C ASP A 654 2.83 21.55 25.00
N VAL A 655 2.59 21.69 23.70
CA VAL A 655 1.63 20.85 22.96
C VAL A 655 2.07 19.40 22.89
N MET A 656 3.36 19.10 22.66
CA MET A 656 3.87 17.75 22.68
C MET A 656 3.65 17.05 24.03
N LYS A 657 3.88 17.75 25.14
CA LYS A 657 3.61 17.21 26.48
C LYS A 657 2.11 17.03 26.76
N GLU A 658 1.29 17.99 26.34
CA GLU A 658 -0.17 17.90 26.43
C GLU A 658 -0.70 16.66 25.68
N MET A 659 -0.22 16.47 24.45
CA MET A 659 -0.70 15.36 23.63
C MET A 659 -0.13 14.00 24.03
N ALA A 660 1.02 13.96 24.72
CA ALA A 660 1.52 12.72 25.33
C ALA A 660 0.54 12.15 26.36
N ALA A 661 -0.02 13.00 27.24
CA ALA A 661 -1.05 12.59 28.21
C ALA A 661 -2.34 12.09 27.51
N VAL A 662 -2.72 12.68 26.38
CA VAL A 662 -3.88 12.22 25.58
C VAL A 662 -3.59 10.84 24.98
N VAL A 663 -2.43 10.64 24.38
CA VAL A 663 -2.02 9.36 23.79
C VAL A 663 -1.91 8.27 24.87
N ASP A 664 -1.36 8.58 26.04
CA ASP A 664 -1.34 7.65 27.18
C ASP A 664 -2.74 7.21 27.59
N SER A 665 -3.69 8.14 27.66
CA SER A 665 -5.09 7.82 27.97
C SER A 665 -5.73 6.91 26.90
N GLN A 666 -5.42 7.14 25.62
CA GLN A 666 -5.95 6.35 24.51
C GLN A 666 -5.38 4.92 24.45
N ASN A 667 -4.26 4.68 25.10
CA ASN A 667 -3.58 3.37 25.14
C ASN A 667 -3.64 2.71 26.52
N ALA A 668 -4.40 3.24 27.47
CA ALA A 668 -4.46 2.76 28.85
C ALA A 668 -4.89 1.28 29.00
N ASP A 669 -5.63 0.73 28.04
CA ASP A 669 -6.09 -0.65 28.01
C ASP A 669 -5.04 -1.64 27.48
N ASP A 670 -3.91 -1.16 26.92
CA ASP A 670 -2.83 -2.00 26.41
C ASP A 670 -1.81 -2.31 27.54
N PRO A 671 -1.72 -3.55 28.03
CA PRO A 671 -0.80 -3.89 29.11
C PRO A 671 0.69 -3.78 28.73
N ALA A 672 1.01 -3.70 27.45
CA ALA A 672 2.36 -3.53 26.93
C ALA A 672 2.73 -2.06 26.68
N TYR A 673 1.82 -1.14 26.94
CA TYR A 673 2.04 0.28 26.72
C TYR A 673 2.87 0.91 27.86
N GLU A 674 3.89 1.69 27.49
CA GLU A 674 4.69 2.47 28.43
C GLU A 674 4.27 3.96 28.36
N PRO A 675 3.75 4.55 29.48
CA PRO A 675 3.34 5.97 29.48
C PRO A 675 4.52 6.94 29.26
N MET A 676 4.25 8.01 28.52
CA MET A 676 5.21 9.09 28.25
C MET A 676 5.03 10.25 29.26
N ASP A 677 3.81 10.53 29.70
CA ASP A 677 3.50 11.65 30.60
C ASP A 677 4.23 11.50 31.95
N GLY A 678 4.85 12.59 32.41
CA GLY A 678 5.68 12.62 33.60
C GLY A 678 7.05 11.91 33.49
N ARG A 679 7.38 11.31 32.32
CA ARG A 679 8.64 10.60 32.05
C ARG A 679 9.33 11.09 30.77
N PHE A 680 9.10 12.31 30.38
CA PHE A 680 9.51 12.85 29.08
C PHE A 680 11.00 12.66 28.76
N ASP A 681 11.90 12.87 29.72
CA ASP A 681 13.35 12.71 29.53
C ASP A 681 13.79 11.23 29.48
N GLN A 682 12.94 10.30 29.93
CA GLN A 682 13.23 8.88 30.04
C GLN A 682 12.53 8.07 28.93
N SER A 683 11.47 8.61 28.34
CA SER A 683 10.75 7.96 27.25
C SER A 683 11.52 8.11 25.94
N ILE A 684 12.11 7.02 25.45
CA ILE A 684 12.80 7.02 24.13
C ILE A 684 11.83 7.39 23.02
N ALA A 685 10.57 6.94 23.12
CA ALA A 685 9.53 7.30 22.15
C ALA A 685 9.25 8.81 22.13
N PHE A 686 9.11 9.44 23.29
CA PHE A 686 8.92 10.89 23.36
C PHE A 686 10.13 11.66 22.81
N GLN A 687 11.35 11.23 23.14
CA GLN A 687 12.58 11.82 22.61
C GLN A 687 12.69 11.64 21.08
N ALA A 688 12.29 10.49 20.54
CA ALA A 688 12.22 10.27 19.09
C ALA A 688 11.24 11.26 18.42
N ALA A 689 10.07 11.48 19.01
CA ALA A 689 9.10 12.45 18.51
C ALA A 689 9.64 13.90 18.53
N LEU A 690 10.38 14.28 19.57
CA LEU A 690 11.06 15.58 19.64
C LEU A 690 12.15 15.74 18.57
N ASP A 691 12.97 14.70 18.36
CA ASP A 691 14.01 14.71 17.32
C ASP A 691 13.39 14.90 15.92
N LEU A 692 12.27 14.22 15.62
CA LEU A 692 11.57 14.37 14.35
C LEU A 692 11.03 15.77 14.10
N VAL A 693 10.59 16.46 15.16
CA VAL A 693 10.01 17.80 15.07
C VAL A 693 11.11 18.88 15.06
N PHE A 694 11.98 18.89 16.07
CA PHE A 694 12.96 19.97 16.24
C PHE A 694 14.20 19.84 15.34
N LYS A 695 14.50 18.63 14.87
CA LYS A 695 15.56 18.36 13.88
C LYS A 695 15.00 17.93 12.52
N GLY A 696 13.72 18.23 12.25
CA GLY A 696 13.04 17.80 11.03
C GLY A 696 13.66 18.34 9.75
N ILE A 697 14.16 19.58 9.78
CA ILE A 697 14.85 20.21 8.64
C ILE A 697 16.18 19.50 8.32
N GLU A 698 16.85 18.96 9.33
CA GLU A 698 18.14 18.28 9.20
C GLU A 698 18.01 16.86 8.64
N GLN A 699 16.82 16.30 8.65
CA GLN A 699 16.59 14.93 8.17
C GLN A 699 16.73 14.86 6.64
N PRO A 700 17.49 13.87 6.12
CA PRO A 700 17.68 13.72 4.68
C PRO A 700 16.33 13.51 4.00
N SER A 701 15.99 14.36 3.03
CA SER A 701 14.69 14.38 2.32
C SER A 701 13.47 14.44 3.26
N GLY A 702 13.64 14.89 4.51
CA GLY A 702 12.59 14.91 5.53
C GLY A 702 12.11 13.54 6.00
N TYR A 703 12.86 12.47 5.75
CA TYR A 703 12.52 11.12 6.16
C TYR A 703 12.61 10.91 7.67
N THR A 704 11.81 10.00 8.18
CA THR A 704 11.71 9.69 9.60
C THR A 704 12.56 8.49 10.02
N GLU A 705 12.97 7.68 9.05
CA GLU A 705 13.69 6.43 9.24
C GLU A 705 14.99 6.58 10.02
N PRO A 706 15.86 7.59 9.77
CA PRO A 706 17.12 7.71 10.51
C PRO A 706 16.90 7.86 12.02
N VAL A 707 15.91 8.67 12.42
CA VAL A 707 15.57 8.85 13.84
C VAL A 707 14.91 7.61 14.41
N LEU A 708 13.91 7.04 13.71
CA LEU A 708 13.16 5.88 14.19
C LEU A 708 14.08 4.66 14.38
N HIS A 709 14.93 4.36 13.40
CA HIS A 709 15.86 3.22 13.49
C HIS A 709 16.84 3.37 14.64
N ALA A 710 17.48 4.54 14.78
CA ALA A 710 18.40 4.81 15.87
C ALA A 710 17.74 4.66 17.24
N ARG A 711 16.56 5.24 17.43
CA ARG A 711 15.81 5.19 18.70
C ARG A 711 15.23 3.80 19.00
N ARG A 712 14.83 3.03 17.96
CA ARG A 712 14.40 1.65 18.17
C ARG A 712 15.56 0.74 18.58
N LEU A 713 16.73 0.89 17.99
CA LEU A 713 17.93 0.16 18.40
C LEU A 713 18.32 0.50 19.86
N GLU A 714 18.21 1.80 20.26
CA GLU A 714 18.39 2.22 21.65
C GLU A 714 17.42 1.50 22.58
N LYS A 715 16.12 1.44 22.25
CA LYS A 715 15.09 0.72 23.03
C LYS A 715 15.36 -0.79 23.13
N LYS A 716 15.78 -1.42 22.02
CA LYS A 716 16.14 -2.84 22.02
C LYS A 716 17.36 -3.11 22.91
N ALA A 717 18.34 -2.21 22.93
CA ALA A 717 19.53 -2.33 23.79
C ALA A 717 19.18 -2.21 25.28
N GLU A 718 18.27 -1.33 25.69
CA GLU A 718 17.75 -1.27 27.06
C GLU A 718 17.10 -2.59 27.49
N ALA A 719 16.24 -3.15 26.63
CA ALA A 719 15.56 -4.41 26.93
C ALA A 719 16.51 -5.62 27.08
N HIS A 720 17.67 -5.59 26.39
CA HIS A 720 18.71 -6.62 26.55
C HIS A 720 19.60 -6.42 27.80
N ALA A 721 19.63 -5.20 28.33
CA ALA A 721 20.42 -4.88 29.52
C ALA A 721 19.65 -5.09 30.85
N ALA A 722 18.30 -5.11 30.79
CA ALA A 722 17.41 -5.39 31.92
C ALA A 722 17.18 -6.89 32.12
#